data_e2b738171a2c90c3291a4a08c58c9fea
#
_entry.id   e2b738171a2c90c3291a4a08c58c9fea
#
_cell.length_a   1.000
_cell.length_b   1.000
_cell.length_c   1.000
_cell.angle_alpha   90.00
_cell.angle_beta   90.00
_cell.angle_gamma   90.00
#
_symmetry.space_group_name_H-M   'P 1'
#
loop_
_entity.id
_entity.type
_entity.pdbx_description
1 polymer ?
#
loop_
_entity_poly.entity_id
_entity_poly.type
_entity_poly.pdbx_seq_one_letter_code
_entity_poly.pdbx_strand_id
1 'polypeptide(L)'
;MVTVMVGSASHPVSDRLYGAFLEDINMSVDGGLNANVVNNYSFDGVYLKHHSMRARGTDRWRTQADPLRFWQFHGVSATSYGTQTRGEHGQRIETSCPAPPLHPNSRYVRVTLPAGRRGADIENLGYNGGGKHAGECAIAISQGHRYDFSVYARPVAGVMTLAVSVVNASGVALTDCVTLSCSAPGNDLSSAAAAGSCDPDDADCINGWVHLTCTLSGLASGLGKLHIGLIAGEDRAGDCASAGDAYGNRTHSYQTGLSGTVPDTADGQSGVAPRPAPAVRSSAAPTNAQAVSSTTGSGDIAIPVSDTVIDLDCVVLMDSDTWGAGDPKWRYGRFRRDLVEAIAALKPAFLRFPGGCITEGVTPGNEYRWKDTVGALYARRQQYNMWAFRMPDGSSYSQSYQIGFYEYFCLCEDLGAKPLPTLFAGMTCQSPYRDPQSIPVNSDYFRDVVVQDYLDLIEFANGDPDASQWARVRRDMGHPAPFGLDMIGIGNENYGQGYMERFDAIAKAIHERYPSILCVMSAGLFPYRLSMRRAWNHARDIAAGRGEMLLACDPPLAGSRIIVDEHSYHTPEWFASQARRYDGYPRDSVGVMVGEYSANGYLAGRKQDNAHANTWASALGEAAFLTGCERNSDVVRMTSYAPLLARVPGKGWMQNLIEFDARTVMPTLNAEVEQLFATHIGPMAYQCELGDAGHTRAGKAVGSRLFVSATGDESTRFIKLVNTGGDRIDVTLDISFGLRSLGARPRRDSCRLHVVRLCAAPEARNVLGDEGVSHRVAERREDTFAMAGPPVRFALGLPAYSVTMVTVTL
;
A
#
# COMPACT_ATOMS: atom_id res chain seq x y z
N MET A 1 29.52 24.55 26.06
CA MET A 1 29.91 23.89 24.77
C MET A 1 30.19 22.42 25.08
N VAL A 2 29.60 21.51 24.35
CA VAL A 2 29.79 20.07 24.53
C VAL A 2 30.69 19.57 23.42
N THR A 3 31.72 18.74 23.76
CA THR A 3 32.52 18.11 22.73
C THR A 3 31.92 16.79 22.32
N VAL A 4 31.70 16.59 21.02
CA VAL A 4 31.31 15.32 20.40
C VAL A 4 32.54 14.72 19.75
N MET A 5 33.07 13.66 20.35
CA MET A 5 34.23 12.94 19.85
C MET A 5 33.77 11.80 18.94
N VAL A 6 34.23 11.77 17.69
CA VAL A 6 34.05 10.68 16.73
C VAL A 6 35.35 9.94 16.59
N GLY A 7 35.41 8.74 17.19
CA GLY A 7 36.61 7.95 17.37
C GLY A 7 36.84 6.92 16.25
N SER A 8 37.29 5.73 16.65
CA SER A 8 37.61 4.62 15.75
C SER A 8 36.34 3.93 15.21
N ALA A 9 36.48 3.20 14.10
CA ALA A 9 35.47 2.29 13.58
C ALA A 9 35.13 1.24 14.64
N SER A 10 33.85 0.96 14.80
CA SER A 10 33.32 0.03 15.78
C SER A 10 32.98 -1.33 15.14
N HIS A 11 32.08 -1.32 14.17
CA HIS A 11 31.57 -2.51 13.48
C HIS A 11 30.97 -2.12 12.10
N PRO A 12 30.78 -3.09 11.21
CA PRO A 12 30.06 -2.85 9.96
C PRO A 12 28.60 -2.44 10.20
N VAL A 13 28.11 -1.50 9.42
CA VAL A 13 26.71 -1.14 9.36
C VAL A 13 25.96 -2.16 8.49
N SER A 14 24.77 -2.56 8.89
CA SER A 14 23.90 -3.39 8.06
C SER A 14 23.59 -2.68 6.73
N ASP A 15 23.78 -3.38 5.61
CA ASP A 15 23.41 -2.93 4.29
C ASP A 15 21.88 -2.85 4.08
N ARG A 16 21.10 -3.33 5.07
CA ARG A 16 19.63 -3.34 5.10
C ARG A 16 19.05 -2.49 6.23
N LEU A 17 19.83 -1.54 6.78
CA LEU A 17 19.39 -0.85 8.00
C LEU A 17 18.08 -0.07 7.80
N TYR A 18 17.93 0.68 6.71
CA TYR A 18 16.74 1.50 6.43
C TYR A 18 15.93 0.92 5.29
N GLY A 19 14.70 0.54 5.56
CA GLY A 19 13.78 0.00 4.57
C GLY A 19 12.42 0.71 4.60
N ALA A 20 11.50 0.19 3.80
CA ALA A 20 10.12 0.67 3.75
C ALA A 20 9.14 -0.47 4.05
N PHE A 21 8.01 -0.12 4.65
CA PHE A 21 6.92 -1.03 4.98
C PHE A 21 5.66 -0.63 4.23
N LEU A 22 5.24 -1.45 3.29
CA LEU A 22 4.05 -1.24 2.48
C LEU A 22 2.92 -2.17 2.92
N GLU A 23 1.83 -1.60 3.36
CA GLU A 23 0.57 -2.28 3.66
C GLU A 23 -0.58 -1.52 3.03
N ASP A 24 -1.58 -2.22 2.46
CA ASP A 24 -2.77 -1.56 1.93
C ASP A 24 -3.72 -1.12 3.06
N ILE A 25 -3.29 -0.08 3.75
CA ILE A 25 -4.01 0.66 4.78
C ILE A 25 -4.19 2.10 4.29
N ASN A 26 -5.29 2.77 4.60
CA ASN A 26 -5.58 4.12 4.13
C ASN A 26 -5.60 4.28 2.60
N MET A 27 -6.09 3.27 1.85
CA MET A 27 -6.05 3.27 0.37
C MET A 27 -4.64 3.49 -0.18
N SER A 28 -3.64 2.87 0.42
CA SER A 28 -2.24 3.08 0.02
C SER A 28 -1.89 2.35 -1.28
N VAL A 29 -2.53 1.24 -1.56
CA VAL A 29 -2.35 0.48 -2.81
C VAL A 29 -3.53 0.72 -3.73
N ASP A 30 -4.72 0.20 -3.40
CA ASP A 30 -5.93 0.50 -4.18
C ASP A 30 -6.42 1.91 -3.88
N GLY A 31 -6.49 2.76 -4.91
CA GLY A 31 -6.74 4.20 -4.77
C GLY A 31 -5.49 5.02 -4.44
N GLY A 32 -4.32 4.39 -4.41
CA GLY A 32 -3.02 5.00 -4.14
C GLY A 32 -1.98 4.59 -5.16
N LEU A 33 -1.09 3.68 -4.78
CA LEU A 33 0.05 3.23 -5.58
C LEU A 33 -0.40 2.56 -6.90
N ASN A 34 -1.54 1.87 -6.91
CA ASN A 34 -2.16 1.37 -8.12
C ASN A 34 -2.65 2.54 -8.99
N ALA A 35 -2.15 2.62 -10.22
CA ALA A 35 -2.50 3.68 -11.16
C ALA A 35 -3.93 3.56 -11.70
N ASN A 36 -4.59 2.41 -11.61
CA ASN A 36 -5.99 2.28 -11.99
C ASN A 36 -6.87 3.08 -11.03
N VAL A 37 -7.55 4.08 -11.56
CA VAL A 37 -8.39 4.99 -10.78
C VAL A 37 -9.84 4.52 -10.64
N VAL A 38 -10.22 3.40 -11.27
CA VAL A 38 -11.58 2.83 -11.22
C VAL A 38 -11.73 1.98 -9.96
N ASN A 39 -12.60 2.41 -9.05
CA ASN A 39 -12.88 1.66 -7.84
C ASN A 39 -13.82 0.46 -8.15
N ASN A 40 -13.52 -0.71 -7.59
CA ASN A 40 -14.24 -1.96 -7.89
C ASN A 40 -14.25 -2.29 -9.40
N TYR A 41 -13.07 -2.28 -10.02
CA TYR A 41 -12.84 -2.35 -11.46
C TYR A 41 -13.34 -3.65 -12.12
N SER A 42 -13.36 -4.77 -11.38
CA SER A 42 -13.73 -6.11 -11.87
C SER A 42 -15.05 -6.61 -11.32
N PHE A 43 -15.85 -5.77 -10.68
CA PHE A 43 -17.12 -6.15 -10.05
C PHE A 43 -17.01 -7.29 -9.03
N ASP A 44 -15.81 -7.56 -8.52
CA ASP A 44 -15.56 -8.62 -7.54
C ASP A 44 -15.51 -8.11 -6.09
N GLY A 45 -15.78 -6.83 -5.86
CA GLY A 45 -15.62 -6.16 -4.57
C GLY A 45 -16.31 -6.90 -3.42
N VAL A 46 -15.54 -7.10 -2.33
CA VAL A 46 -15.99 -7.74 -1.09
C VAL A 46 -15.86 -6.76 0.07
N TYR A 47 -16.97 -6.55 0.78
CA TYR A 47 -17.06 -5.51 1.81
C TYR A 47 -17.62 -6.07 3.12
N LEU A 48 -17.36 -5.35 4.22
CA LEU A 48 -17.89 -5.69 5.51
C LEU A 48 -19.42 -5.51 5.52
N LYS A 49 -20.16 -6.58 5.75
CA LYS A 49 -21.60 -6.54 5.94
C LYS A 49 -21.98 -6.29 7.39
N HIS A 50 -21.27 -6.93 8.29
CA HIS A 50 -21.57 -6.87 9.71
C HIS A 50 -20.31 -7.15 10.54
N HIS A 51 -20.14 -6.35 11.60
CA HIS A 51 -19.14 -6.59 12.63
C HIS A 51 -19.81 -6.58 14.02
N SER A 52 -19.59 -7.61 14.81
CA SER A 52 -20.13 -7.70 16.16
C SER A 52 -19.08 -8.10 17.19
N MET A 53 -18.79 -7.22 18.13
CA MET A 53 -17.87 -7.52 19.23
C MET A 53 -18.38 -8.63 20.17
N ARG A 54 -19.70 -8.98 20.10
CA ARG A 54 -20.31 -10.05 20.90
C ARG A 54 -20.23 -11.43 20.24
N ALA A 55 -20.07 -11.45 18.92
CA ALA A 55 -19.91 -12.69 18.15
C ALA A 55 -18.48 -13.22 18.22
N ARG A 56 -18.28 -14.49 17.89
CA ARG A 56 -17.02 -15.21 17.88
C ARG A 56 -16.68 -15.71 16.47
N GLY A 57 -15.38 -15.90 16.23
CA GLY A 57 -14.90 -16.48 15.00
C GLY A 57 -15.37 -15.74 13.75
N THR A 58 -15.73 -16.49 12.71
CA THR A 58 -16.21 -15.95 11.42
C THR A 58 -17.48 -15.12 11.54
N ASP A 59 -18.34 -15.38 12.54
CA ASP A 59 -19.54 -14.60 12.76
C ASP A 59 -19.28 -13.17 13.22
N ARG A 60 -18.07 -12.90 13.73
CA ARG A 60 -17.66 -11.55 14.14
C ARG A 60 -17.45 -10.64 12.95
N TRP A 61 -16.93 -11.17 11.85
CA TRP A 61 -16.55 -10.45 10.63
C TRP A 61 -17.31 -11.02 9.43
N ARG A 62 -18.56 -10.60 9.27
CA ARG A 62 -19.34 -11.03 8.10
C ARG A 62 -19.10 -10.09 6.94
N THR A 63 -18.56 -10.63 5.88
CA THR A 63 -18.36 -9.94 4.61
C THR A 63 -19.36 -10.42 3.56
N GLN A 64 -19.56 -9.62 2.52
CA GLN A 64 -20.35 -9.99 1.36
C GLN A 64 -19.75 -9.39 0.10
N ALA A 65 -19.96 -10.06 -1.03
CA ALA A 65 -19.74 -9.47 -2.33
C ALA A 65 -20.80 -8.38 -2.60
N ASP A 66 -20.35 -7.25 -3.09
CA ASP A 66 -21.19 -6.14 -3.54
C ASP A 66 -20.64 -5.64 -4.90
N PRO A 67 -20.95 -6.37 -5.97
CA PRO A 67 -20.32 -6.19 -7.28
C PRO A 67 -20.65 -4.86 -7.95
N LEU A 68 -21.76 -4.24 -7.60
CA LEU A 68 -22.19 -2.97 -8.18
C LEU A 68 -21.79 -1.76 -7.33
N ARG A 69 -21.15 -1.98 -6.19
CA ARG A 69 -20.70 -0.90 -5.32
C ARG A 69 -19.71 0.02 -6.04
N PHE A 70 -19.86 1.33 -5.88
CA PHE A 70 -19.12 2.42 -6.54
C PHE A 70 -19.47 2.65 -8.01
N TRP A 71 -20.38 1.85 -8.58
CA TRP A 71 -20.92 2.04 -9.92
C TRP A 71 -22.32 2.63 -9.88
N GLN A 72 -22.59 3.56 -10.78
CA GLN A 72 -23.90 4.17 -10.97
C GLN A 72 -24.40 3.78 -12.36
N PHE A 73 -25.66 3.36 -12.46
CA PHE A 73 -26.28 2.88 -13.69
C PHE A 73 -27.52 3.74 -13.99
N HIS A 74 -27.51 4.44 -15.10
CA HIS A 74 -28.57 5.38 -15.49
C HIS A 74 -29.26 4.91 -16.77
N GLY A 75 -30.52 4.58 -16.65
CA GLY A 75 -31.32 4.19 -17.79
C GLY A 75 -31.13 2.79 -18.34
N VAL A 76 -30.39 1.95 -17.63
CA VAL A 76 -30.17 0.53 -17.88
C VAL A 76 -30.52 -0.30 -16.67
N SER A 77 -30.69 -1.60 -16.84
CA SER A 77 -30.64 -2.56 -15.75
C SER A 77 -29.25 -3.22 -15.70
N ALA A 78 -28.73 -3.44 -14.49
CA ALA A 78 -27.47 -4.10 -14.26
C ALA A 78 -27.65 -5.31 -13.34
N THR A 79 -27.11 -6.46 -13.71
CA THR A 79 -27.16 -7.68 -12.92
C THR A 79 -25.77 -8.32 -12.92
N SER A 80 -25.26 -8.65 -11.73
CA SER A 80 -23.98 -9.35 -11.63
C SER A 80 -24.13 -10.86 -11.64
N TYR A 81 -23.18 -11.53 -12.27
CA TYR A 81 -23.06 -12.98 -12.33
C TYR A 81 -21.62 -13.40 -11.98
N GLY A 82 -21.45 -14.68 -11.61
CA GLY A 82 -20.14 -15.27 -11.32
C GLY A 82 -20.00 -15.77 -9.90
N THR A 83 -18.79 -16.09 -9.48
CA THR A 83 -18.50 -16.74 -8.19
C THR A 83 -18.76 -15.78 -7.03
N GLN A 84 -19.46 -16.22 -5.98
CA GLN A 84 -19.90 -15.29 -4.93
C GLN A 84 -18.92 -15.07 -3.80
N THR A 85 -18.31 -16.07 -3.24
CA THR A 85 -17.41 -15.93 -2.08
C THR A 85 -16.59 -17.18 -1.89
N ARG A 86 -15.49 -17.05 -1.14
CA ARG A 86 -14.84 -18.19 -0.54
C ARG A 86 -15.68 -18.68 0.66
N GLY A 87 -16.03 -19.96 0.70
CA GLY A 87 -16.45 -20.66 1.92
C GLY A 87 -15.28 -20.76 2.90
N GLU A 88 -15.48 -21.44 4.03
CA GLU A 88 -14.41 -21.79 4.95
C GLU A 88 -13.25 -22.46 4.18
N HIS A 89 -12.01 -22.04 4.48
CA HIS A 89 -10.80 -22.52 3.82
C HIS A 89 -10.69 -22.23 2.31
N GLY A 90 -11.33 -21.18 1.82
CA GLY A 90 -11.15 -20.76 0.43
C GLY A 90 -11.92 -21.57 -0.61
N GLN A 91 -12.89 -22.41 -0.20
CA GLN A 91 -13.76 -23.11 -1.12
C GLN A 91 -14.61 -22.15 -1.96
N ARG A 92 -14.75 -22.45 -3.24
CA ARG A 92 -15.65 -21.73 -4.15
C ARG A 92 -17.09 -22.06 -3.89
N ILE A 93 -17.94 -21.04 -3.88
CA ILE A 93 -19.38 -21.17 -4.01
C ILE A 93 -19.75 -20.65 -5.39
N GLU A 94 -20.02 -21.55 -6.31
CA GLU A 94 -20.46 -21.21 -7.66
C GLU A 94 -21.91 -20.75 -7.66
N THR A 95 -22.21 -19.69 -8.39
CA THR A 95 -23.59 -19.32 -8.75
C THR A 95 -23.82 -19.66 -10.21
N SER A 96 -25.08 -20.03 -10.56
CA SER A 96 -25.43 -20.24 -11.96
C SER A 96 -25.26 -18.95 -12.77
N CYS A 97 -24.43 -19.00 -13.80
CA CYS A 97 -24.20 -17.90 -14.73
C CYS A 97 -24.90 -18.21 -16.04
N PRO A 98 -25.56 -17.24 -16.70
CA PRO A 98 -26.14 -17.45 -18.02
C PRO A 98 -25.09 -17.67 -19.11
N ALA A 99 -23.84 -17.27 -18.85
CA ALA A 99 -22.66 -17.53 -19.69
C ALA A 99 -21.40 -17.53 -18.82
N PRO A 100 -20.30 -18.22 -19.23
CA PRO A 100 -19.08 -18.29 -18.45
C PRO A 100 -18.50 -16.91 -18.14
N PRO A 101 -18.01 -16.65 -16.91
CA PRO A 101 -17.22 -15.45 -16.60
C PRO A 101 -15.88 -15.48 -17.37
N LEU A 102 -15.16 -14.38 -17.35
CA LEU A 102 -13.84 -14.25 -17.96
C LEU A 102 -12.84 -15.27 -17.37
N HIS A 103 -12.93 -15.47 -16.07
CA HIS A 103 -12.22 -16.52 -15.35
C HIS A 103 -13.15 -17.20 -14.33
N PRO A 104 -13.01 -18.50 -14.04
CA PRO A 104 -13.85 -19.19 -13.07
C PRO A 104 -13.90 -18.54 -11.69
N ASN A 105 -12.94 -17.70 -11.33
CA ASN A 105 -12.89 -16.97 -10.07
C ASN A 105 -13.52 -15.57 -10.11
N SER A 106 -13.85 -15.06 -11.31
CA SER A 106 -14.29 -13.69 -11.50
C SER A 106 -15.81 -13.55 -11.55
N ARG A 107 -16.25 -12.32 -11.43
CA ARG A 107 -17.61 -11.87 -11.66
C ARG A 107 -17.63 -10.96 -12.89
N TYR A 108 -18.83 -10.76 -13.40
CA TYR A 108 -19.07 -9.75 -14.43
C TYR A 108 -20.43 -9.08 -14.20
N VAL A 109 -20.66 -7.95 -14.81
CA VAL A 109 -21.95 -7.29 -14.84
C VAL A 109 -22.59 -7.42 -16.20
N ARG A 110 -23.84 -7.87 -16.27
CA ARG A 110 -24.69 -7.78 -17.45
C ARG A 110 -25.46 -6.51 -17.42
N VAL A 111 -25.30 -5.70 -18.47
CA VAL A 111 -25.98 -4.43 -18.64
C VAL A 111 -26.97 -4.57 -19.78
N THR A 112 -28.25 -4.23 -19.53
CA THR A 112 -29.31 -4.29 -20.51
C THR A 112 -29.84 -2.89 -20.78
N LEU A 113 -29.71 -2.43 -22.01
CA LEU A 113 -30.36 -1.22 -22.55
C LEU A 113 -31.72 -1.61 -23.12
N PRO A 114 -32.84 -1.16 -22.52
CA PRO A 114 -34.19 -1.55 -22.95
C PRO A 114 -34.53 -1.10 -24.37
N ALA A 115 -35.32 -1.91 -25.04
CA ALA A 115 -35.88 -1.56 -26.34
C ALA A 115 -36.57 -0.19 -26.32
N GLY A 116 -36.42 0.56 -27.40
CA GLY A 116 -37.00 1.91 -27.54
C GLY A 116 -36.20 3.02 -26.86
N ARG A 117 -35.12 2.69 -26.14
CA ARG A 117 -34.21 3.66 -25.53
C ARG A 117 -32.99 3.89 -26.43
N ARG A 118 -32.65 5.15 -26.68
CA ARG A 118 -31.53 5.50 -27.59
C ARG A 118 -30.17 5.42 -26.88
N GLY A 119 -30.10 5.68 -25.57
CA GLY A 119 -28.88 5.69 -24.83
C GLY A 119 -29.09 5.67 -23.33
N ALA A 120 -28.05 5.39 -22.63
CA ALA A 120 -27.95 5.35 -21.18
C ALA A 120 -26.48 5.54 -20.79
N ASP A 121 -26.17 5.54 -19.50
CA ASP A 121 -24.79 5.68 -19.05
C ASP A 121 -24.51 4.87 -17.78
N ILE A 122 -23.23 4.54 -17.61
CA ILE A 122 -22.67 4.00 -16.38
C ILE A 122 -21.49 4.86 -15.94
N GLU A 123 -21.36 5.07 -14.62
CA GLU A 123 -20.38 5.99 -14.07
C GLU A 123 -19.62 5.39 -12.90
N ASN A 124 -18.36 5.80 -12.73
CA ASN A 124 -17.53 5.47 -11.57
C ASN A 124 -16.82 6.72 -11.05
N LEU A 125 -16.99 7.04 -9.77
CA LEU A 125 -16.45 8.25 -9.14
C LEU A 125 -14.97 8.13 -8.77
N GLY A 126 -14.36 6.94 -8.91
CA GLY A 126 -13.02 6.65 -8.44
C GLY A 126 -12.93 6.44 -6.92
N TYR A 127 -11.75 6.65 -6.37
CA TYR A 127 -11.46 6.48 -4.94
C TYR A 127 -11.59 7.82 -4.22
N ASN A 128 -12.75 8.12 -3.65
CA ASN A 128 -13.07 9.42 -3.05
C ASN A 128 -12.93 9.50 -1.51
N GLY A 129 -12.42 8.45 -0.87
CA GLY A 129 -12.19 8.42 0.57
C GLY A 129 -13.45 8.13 1.42
N GLY A 130 -14.62 8.04 0.82
CA GLY A 130 -15.87 7.69 1.50
C GLY A 130 -16.37 8.74 2.50
N GLY A 131 -17.32 8.34 3.37
CA GLY A 131 -17.91 9.23 4.37
C GLY A 131 -18.57 10.47 3.75
N LYS A 132 -18.21 11.65 4.22
CA LYS A 132 -18.72 12.92 3.68
C LYS A 132 -18.28 13.19 2.22
N HIS A 133 -17.25 12.49 1.74
CA HIS A 133 -16.71 12.60 0.38
C HIS A 133 -17.27 11.55 -0.59
N ALA A 134 -18.16 10.67 -0.14
CA ALA A 134 -18.66 9.53 -0.93
C ALA A 134 -19.32 9.91 -2.28
N GLY A 135 -19.79 11.13 -2.44
CA GLY A 135 -20.39 11.64 -3.70
C GLY A 135 -19.44 12.48 -4.54
N GLU A 136 -18.19 12.68 -4.12
CA GLU A 136 -17.23 13.53 -4.82
C GLU A 136 -16.53 12.79 -5.96
N CYS A 137 -16.26 13.49 -7.06
CA CYS A 137 -15.42 13.00 -8.14
C CYS A 137 -13.96 12.92 -7.66
N ALA A 138 -13.29 11.79 -7.94
CA ALA A 138 -11.94 11.55 -7.44
C ALA A 138 -10.95 11.10 -8.52
N ILE A 139 -11.35 11.13 -9.79
CA ILE A 139 -10.47 10.84 -10.93
C ILE A 139 -9.81 12.14 -11.37
N ALA A 140 -8.51 12.25 -11.19
CA ALA A 140 -7.75 13.42 -11.59
C ALA A 140 -7.41 13.36 -13.08
N ILE A 141 -7.72 14.42 -13.81
CA ILE A 141 -7.30 14.63 -15.18
C ILE A 141 -6.39 15.86 -15.26
N SER A 142 -5.31 15.75 -16.01
CA SER A 142 -4.38 16.83 -16.34
C SER A 142 -4.47 17.15 -17.83
N GLN A 143 -4.57 18.42 -18.15
CA GLN A 143 -4.63 18.88 -19.54
C GLN A 143 -3.35 18.46 -20.29
N GLY A 144 -3.50 17.88 -21.47
CA GLY A 144 -2.40 17.42 -22.31
C GLY A 144 -1.88 16.02 -21.99
N HIS A 145 -2.30 15.40 -20.88
CA HIS A 145 -1.98 13.99 -20.58
C HIS A 145 -2.86 13.05 -21.39
N ARG A 146 -2.42 11.80 -21.48
CA ARG A 146 -3.16 10.70 -22.10
C ARG A 146 -3.55 9.70 -21.04
N TYR A 147 -4.70 9.05 -21.23
CA TYR A 147 -5.25 8.09 -20.29
C TYR A 147 -5.62 6.82 -21.02
N ASP A 148 -5.04 5.69 -20.61
CA ASP A 148 -5.32 4.39 -21.20
C ASP A 148 -6.57 3.81 -20.53
N PHE A 149 -7.59 3.55 -21.35
CA PHE A 149 -8.81 2.87 -20.95
C PHE A 149 -8.84 1.47 -21.52
N SER A 150 -9.32 0.51 -20.75
CA SER A 150 -9.63 -0.82 -21.23
C SER A 150 -10.80 -1.44 -20.48
N VAL A 151 -11.51 -2.36 -21.17
CA VAL A 151 -12.60 -3.15 -20.60
C VAL A 151 -12.70 -4.48 -21.33
N TYR A 152 -12.94 -5.55 -20.60
CA TYR A 152 -13.40 -6.78 -21.23
C TYR A 152 -14.92 -6.70 -21.43
N ALA A 153 -15.36 -6.88 -22.66
CA ALA A 153 -16.76 -6.80 -23.05
C ALA A 153 -17.17 -8.08 -23.78
N ARG A 154 -18.41 -8.54 -23.55
CA ARG A 154 -18.99 -9.64 -24.33
C ARG A 154 -20.37 -9.24 -24.81
N PRO A 155 -20.60 -9.16 -26.14
CA PRO A 155 -21.89 -8.88 -26.70
C PRO A 155 -22.83 -10.08 -26.50
N VAL A 156 -24.03 -9.83 -25.95
CA VAL A 156 -25.02 -10.87 -25.69
C VAL A 156 -26.20 -10.75 -26.64
N ALA A 157 -26.66 -9.52 -26.90
CA ALA A 157 -27.74 -9.27 -27.85
C ALA A 157 -27.58 -7.88 -28.48
N GLY A 158 -27.69 -7.80 -29.81
CA GLY A 158 -27.54 -6.57 -30.56
C GLY A 158 -26.09 -6.08 -30.66
N VAL A 159 -25.92 -4.83 -31.10
CA VAL A 159 -24.65 -4.11 -31.13
C VAL A 159 -24.70 -3.01 -30.06
N MET A 160 -23.65 -2.95 -29.22
CA MET A 160 -23.51 -1.91 -28.20
C MET A 160 -22.24 -1.08 -28.51
N THR A 161 -22.39 0.21 -28.58
CA THR A 161 -21.27 1.15 -28.64
C THR A 161 -21.08 1.80 -27.28
N LEU A 162 -19.84 1.76 -26.78
CA LEU A 162 -19.40 2.39 -25.53
C LEU A 162 -18.74 3.74 -25.85
N ALA A 163 -19.32 4.84 -25.42
CA ALA A 163 -18.76 6.18 -25.55
C ALA A 163 -18.05 6.56 -24.26
N VAL A 164 -16.71 6.49 -24.26
CA VAL A 164 -15.88 6.60 -23.06
C VAL A 164 -15.29 7.99 -22.93
N SER A 165 -15.47 8.62 -21.78
CA SER A 165 -14.88 9.92 -21.43
C SER A 165 -14.75 10.08 -19.92
N VAL A 166 -14.03 11.12 -19.47
CA VAL A 166 -14.07 11.58 -18.08
C VAL A 166 -14.75 12.95 -18.06
N VAL A 167 -15.74 13.08 -17.18
CA VAL A 167 -16.50 14.33 -17.01
C VAL A 167 -16.41 14.81 -15.57
N ASN A 168 -16.49 16.13 -15.35
CA ASN A 168 -16.53 16.68 -13.99
C ASN A 168 -17.92 16.48 -13.34
N ALA A 169 -18.09 16.93 -12.11
CA ALA A 169 -19.35 16.81 -11.37
C ALA A 169 -20.56 17.48 -12.08
N SER A 170 -20.31 18.47 -12.92
CA SER A 170 -21.35 19.15 -13.70
C SER A 170 -21.60 18.54 -15.08
N GLY A 171 -20.93 17.43 -15.43
CA GLY A 171 -21.05 16.76 -16.72
C GLY A 171 -20.20 17.40 -17.85
N VAL A 172 -19.33 18.36 -17.53
CA VAL A 172 -18.41 18.95 -18.52
C VAL A 172 -17.25 18.02 -18.76
N ALA A 173 -16.93 17.76 -20.02
CA ALA A 173 -15.84 16.88 -20.44
C ALA A 173 -14.47 17.38 -19.96
N LEU A 174 -13.71 16.51 -19.31
CA LEU A 174 -12.30 16.70 -18.96
C LEU A 174 -11.37 15.98 -19.95
N THR A 175 -11.88 14.97 -20.67
CA THR A 175 -11.19 14.30 -21.77
C THR A 175 -12.01 14.38 -23.05
N ASP A 176 -11.38 14.06 -24.19
CA ASP A 176 -12.14 13.70 -25.38
C ASP A 176 -13.03 12.47 -25.10
N CYS A 177 -13.95 12.20 -26.03
CA CYS A 177 -14.83 11.04 -26.00
C CYS A 177 -14.41 10.08 -27.12
N VAL A 178 -14.15 8.83 -26.76
CA VAL A 178 -13.79 7.78 -27.72
C VAL A 178 -14.85 6.69 -27.70
N THR A 179 -15.26 6.23 -28.89
CA THR A 179 -16.26 5.17 -29.04
C THR A 179 -15.62 3.82 -29.33
N LEU A 180 -16.15 2.77 -28.69
CA LEU A 180 -15.75 1.38 -28.85
C LEU A 180 -17.00 0.54 -29.13
N SER A 181 -17.09 -0.11 -30.30
CA SER A 181 -18.24 -0.92 -30.67
C SER A 181 -18.00 -2.40 -30.38
N CYS A 182 -19.03 -3.08 -29.86
CA CYS A 182 -19.03 -4.49 -29.55
C CYS A 182 -20.27 -5.15 -30.16
N SER A 183 -20.10 -6.12 -31.08
CA SER A 183 -21.19 -6.77 -31.80
C SER A 183 -21.26 -8.27 -31.49
N ALA A 184 -22.50 -8.79 -31.37
CA ALA A 184 -22.73 -10.22 -31.18
C ALA A 184 -22.39 -11.01 -32.47
N PRO A 185 -21.77 -12.21 -32.38
CA PRO A 185 -21.52 -13.06 -33.54
C PRO A 185 -22.84 -13.40 -34.26
N GLY A 186 -22.94 -13.08 -35.54
CA GLY A 186 -24.12 -13.39 -36.35
C GLY A 186 -24.70 -12.26 -37.18
N ASN A 187 -24.26 -11.02 -37.02
CA ASN A 187 -24.57 -9.91 -37.91
C ASN A 187 -23.40 -9.72 -38.92
N ASP A 188 -23.69 -9.84 -40.18
CA ASP A 188 -22.83 -9.78 -41.37
C ASP A 188 -21.43 -9.17 -41.22
N LEU A 189 -20.41 -10.05 -41.32
CA LEU A 189 -18.96 -9.76 -41.29
C LEU A 189 -18.41 -9.15 -42.59
N SER A 190 -19.12 -8.20 -43.25
CA SER A 190 -18.62 -7.59 -44.48
C SER A 190 -17.83 -6.27 -44.32
N SER A 191 -17.57 -5.80 -43.09
CA SER A 191 -16.80 -4.58 -42.83
C SER A 191 -15.84 -4.69 -41.63
N ALA A 192 -15.11 -5.79 -41.49
CA ALA A 192 -14.27 -6.15 -40.37
C ALA A 192 -12.94 -5.40 -40.22
N ALA A 193 -12.81 -4.18 -40.77
CA ALA A 193 -11.54 -3.44 -40.70
C ALA A 193 -11.48 -2.34 -39.64
N ALA A 194 -12.55 -2.12 -38.84
CA ALA A 194 -12.59 -1.08 -37.82
C ALA A 194 -13.30 -1.49 -36.50
N ALA A 195 -13.88 -2.69 -36.44
CA ALA A 195 -14.52 -3.20 -35.24
C ALA A 195 -13.73 -4.40 -34.73
N GLY A 196 -13.41 -4.43 -33.44
CA GLY A 196 -12.77 -5.60 -32.79
C GLY A 196 -13.65 -6.84 -32.98
N SER A 197 -13.48 -7.56 -34.10
CA SER A 197 -14.14 -8.85 -34.33
C SER A 197 -13.30 -9.93 -33.65
N CYS A 198 -13.93 -10.72 -32.82
CA CYS A 198 -13.32 -11.92 -32.23
C CYS A 198 -13.04 -12.94 -33.34
N ASP A 199 -11.79 -13.09 -33.72
CA ASP A 199 -11.28 -14.32 -34.29
C ASP A 199 -11.08 -15.30 -33.10
N PRO A 200 -11.63 -16.54 -33.16
CA PRO A 200 -11.40 -17.52 -32.08
C PRO A 200 -9.92 -17.86 -31.83
N ASP A 201 -9.06 -17.53 -32.81
CA ASP A 201 -7.59 -17.73 -32.72
C ASP A 201 -6.86 -16.46 -32.25
N ASP A 202 -7.57 -15.35 -31.97
CA ASP A 202 -6.96 -14.13 -31.44
C ASP A 202 -6.73 -14.27 -29.93
N ALA A 203 -5.49 -14.06 -29.50
CA ALA A 203 -5.07 -14.14 -28.09
C ALA A 203 -5.82 -13.17 -27.17
N ASP A 204 -6.52 -12.17 -27.73
CA ASP A 204 -7.33 -11.18 -27.01
C ASP A 204 -8.79 -11.61 -26.83
N CYS A 205 -9.19 -12.80 -27.32
CA CYS A 205 -10.53 -13.37 -27.20
C CYS A 205 -10.56 -14.57 -26.23
N ILE A 206 -11.19 -14.38 -25.08
CA ILE A 206 -11.33 -15.45 -24.07
C ILE A 206 -12.81 -15.75 -23.84
N ASN A 207 -13.28 -16.96 -24.18
CA ASN A 207 -14.66 -17.38 -23.94
C ASN A 207 -15.73 -16.43 -24.50
N GLY A 208 -15.48 -15.80 -25.66
CA GLY A 208 -16.38 -14.82 -26.26
C GLY A 208 -16.26 -13.41 -25.67
N TRP A 209 -15.30 -13.17 -24.80
CA TRP A 209 -14.93 -11.85 -24.30
C TRP A 209 -13.94 -11.18 -25.25
N VAL A 210 -14.11 -9.91 -25.49
CA VAL A 210 -13.21 -9.05 -26.29
C VAL A 210 -12.57 -8.05 -25.37
N HIS A 211 -11.25 -7.87 -25.47
CA HIS A 211 -10.54 -6.81 -24.77
C HIS A 211 -10.58 -5.52 -25.58
N LEU A 212 -11.46 -4.59 -25.22
CA LEU A 212 -11.58 -3.29 -25.86
C LEU A 212 -10.66 -2.29 -25.19
N THR A 213 -9.91 -1.53 -25.99
CA THR A 213 -8.94 -0.52 -25.51
C THR A 213 -9.06 0.78 -26.28
N CYS A 214 -8.84 1.90 -25.60
CA CYS A 214 -8.63 3.20 -26.23
C CYS A 214 -7.76 4.10 -25.36
N THR A 215 -7.30 5.21 -25.95
CA THR A 215 -6.59 6.25 -25.20
C THR A 215 -7.39 7.55 -25.27
N LEU A 216 -7.67 8.13 -24.12
CA LEU A 216 -8.33 9.42 -23.97
C LEU A 216 -7.28 10.54 -23.86
N SER A 217 -7.58 11.72 -24.39
CA SER A 217 -6.74 12.91 -24.29
C SER A 217 -7.31 13.91 -23.29
N GLY A 218 -6.52 14.36 -22.31
CA GLY A 218 -6.92 15.37 -21.33
C GLY A 218 -7.12 16.75 -21.97
N LEU A 219 -8.35 17.24 -21.98
CA LEU A 219 -8.73 18.55 -22.54
C LEU A 219 -8.64 19.67 -21.51
N ALA A 220 -8.90 19.34 -20.24
CA ALA A 220 -8.85 20.28 -19.12
C ALA A 220 -8.40 19.58 -17.85
N SER A 221 -7.70 20.29 -16.96
CA SER A 221 -7.32 19.77 -15.65
C SER A 221 -8.48 19.89 -14.66
N GLY A 222 -8.71 18.81 -13.90
CA GLY A 222 -9.77 18.80 -12.90
C GLY A 222 -9.97 17.43 -12.23
N LEU A 223 -10.94 17.36 -11.32
CA LEU A 223 -11.45 16.11 -10.76
C LEU A 223 -12.73 15.73 -11.49
N GLY A 224 -12.79 14.48 -11.92
CA GLY A 224 -13.92 13.94 -12.68
C GLY A 224 -14.33 12.55 -12.24
N LYS A 225 -15.26 11.99 -12.99
CA LYS A 225 -15.74 10.61 -12.92
C LYS A 225 -15.62 9.97 -14.30
N LEU A 226 -15.33 8.68 -14.33
CA LEU A 226 -15.43 7.90 -15.55
C LEU A 226 -16.90 7.85 -15.97
N HIS A 227 -17.17 8.21 -17.22
CA HIS A 227 -18.48 8.18 -17.85
C HIS A 227 -18.42 7.30 -19.10
N ILE A 228 -19.25 6.28 -19.15
CA ILE A 228 -19.38 5.37 -20.28
C ILE A 228 -20.83 5.45 -20.78
N GLY A 229 -21.04 6.21 -21.87
CA GLY A 229 -22.31 6.25 -22.58
C GLY A 229 -22.55 4.93 -23.30
N LEU A 230 -23.77 4.41 -23.24
CA LEU A 230 -24.19 3.18 -23.87
C LEU A 230 -25.16 3.50 -25.01
N ILE A 231 -24.78 3.17 -26.24
CA ILE A 231 -25.53 3.49 -27.44
C ILE A 231 -25.84 2.16 -28.16
N ALA A 232 -27.11 1.93 -28.48
CA ALA A 232 -27.51 0.78 -29.29
C ALA A 232 -27.24 1.03 -30.78
N GLY A 233 -26.51 0.13 -31.43
CA GLY A 233 -26.14 0.20 -32.86
C GLY A 233 -24.64 0.46 -33.06
N GLU A 234 -24.23 0.44 -34.36
CA GLU A 234 -22.87 0.78 -34.77
C GLU A 234 -22.68 2.32 -34.76
N ASP A 235 -21.46 2.74 -34.44
CA ASP A 235 -21.09 4.16 -34.42
C ASP A 235 -21.16 4.77 -35.84
N ARG A 236 -21.83 5.93 -35.95
CA ARG A 236 -21.70 6.85 -37.08
C ARG A 236 -20.89 8.05 -36.59
N ALA A 237 -19.81 8.35 -37.27
CA ALA A 237 -18.92 9.46 -36.95
C ALA A 237 -19.74 10.75 -36.64
N GLY A 238 -19.79 11.13 -35.36
CA GLY A 238 -20.55 12.27 -34.86
C GLY A 238 -21.39 12.01 -33.59
N ASP A 239 -21.62 10.78 -33.19
CA ASP A 239 -22.50 10.43 -32.06
C ASP A 239 -21.97 10.86 -30.69
N CYS A 240 -20.66 11.06 -30.52
CA CYS A 240 -20.10 11.62 -29.30
C CYS A 240 -20.56 13.07 -29.00
N ALA A 241 -20.78 13.88 -30.02
CA ALA A 241 -21.24 15.26 -29.84
C ALA A 241 -22.71 15.31 -29.44
N SER A 242 -23.53 14.35 -29.92
CA SER A 242 -24.96 14.28 -29.62
C SER A 242 -25.26 13.68 -28.24
N ALA A 243 -24.35 12.86 -27.68
CA ALA A 243 -24.48 12.35 -26.33
C ALA A 243 -24.38 13.48 -25.28
N GLY A 244 -23.50 14.48 -25.50
CA GLY A 244 -23.43 15.69 -24.65
C GLY A 244 -24.67 16.57 -24.70
N ASP A 245 -25.31 16.68 -25.88
CA ASP A 245 -26.52 17.52 -26.07
C ASP A 245 -27.83 16.82 -25.68
N ALA A 246 -27.89 15.49 -25.73
CA ALA A 246 -29.05 14.71 -25.30
C ALA A 246 -29.28 14.74 -23.78
N TYR A 247 -28.26 15.09 -23.02
CA TYR A 247 -28.28 15.18 -21.53
C TYR A 247 -28.22 16.62 -21.01
N GLY A 248 -28.44 17.62 -21.89
CA GLY A 248 -28.46 19.02 -21.52
C GLY A 248 -29.43 19.32 -20.39
N ASN A 249 -28.92 19.91 -19.32
CA ASN A 249 -29.62 20.58 -18.23
C ASN A 249 -30.64 19.76 -17.42
N ARG A 250 -30.18 18.75 -16.68
CA ARG A 250 -30.87 18.29 -15.48
C ARG A 250 -30.07 18.66 -14.23
N THR A 251 -30.38 19.82 -13.68
CA THR A 251 -30.03 20.15 -12.30
C THR A 251 -30.80 19.21 -11.37
N HIS A 252 -30.19 18.10 -10.97
CA HIS A 252 -30.71 17.30 -9.88
C HIS A 252 -30.31 17.95 -8.56
N SER A 253 -31.26 18.58 -7.90
CA SER A 253 -31.14 18.90 -6.48
C SER A 253 -31.08 17.58 -5.70
N TYR A 254 -29.93 17.27 -5.15
CA TYR A 254 -29.78 16.17 -4.21
C TYR A 254 -30.49 16.53 -2.90
N GLN A 255 -31.66 15.99 -2.66
CA GLN A 255 -32.18 15.87 -1.31
C GLN A 255 -31.41 14.76 -0.62
N THR A 256 -30.47 15.15 0.23
CA THR A 256 -29.82 14.27 1.18
C THR A 256 -30.82 13.82 2.23
N GLY A 257 -31.50 12.73 2.00
CA GLY A 257 -32.31 12.06 2.98
C GLY A 257 -31.49 11.05 3.76
N LEU A 258 -30.56 11.50 4.58
CA LEU A 258 -29.91 10.71 5.63
C LEU A 258 -29.82 11.57 6.88
N SER A 259 -30.95 11.73 7.58
CA SER A 259 -30.95 12.08 8.99
C SER A 259 -30.83 10.79 9.80
N GLY A 260 -29.62 10.47 10.19
CA GLY A 260 -29.27 9.43 11.14
C GLY A 260 -28.30 9.99 12.14
N THR A 261 -28.80 10.65 13.16
CA THR A 261 -28.03 11.07 14.33
C THR A 261 -27.44 9.85 15.01
N VAL A 262 -26.12 9.89 15.22
CA VAL A 262 -25.41 8.95 16.09
C VAL A 262 -25.79 9.27 17.54
N PRO A 263 -26.28 8.32 18.34
CA PRO A 263 -26.46 8.54 19.77
C PRO A 263 -25.16 8.23 20.50
N ASP A 264 -24.76 9.16 21.31
CA ASP A 264 -23.80 9.00 22.41
C ASP A 264 -24.29 7.95 23.42
N THR A 265 -23.37 7.28 24.03
CA THR A 265 -23.56 6.20 25.00
C THR A 265 -24.20 6.67 26.28
N ALA A 266 -25.22 5.98 26.77
CA ALA A 266 -25.32 5.46 28.13
C ALA A 266 -26.67 4.73 28.40
N ASP A 267 -26.54 3.54 28.96
CA ASP A 267 -27.45 2.81 29.87
C ASP A 267 -28.96 2.68 29.64
N GLY A 268 -29.37 1.42 29.54
CA GLY A 268 -30.46 0.89 30.36
C GLY A 268 -31.85 0.65 29.76
N GLN A 269 -32.20 -0.61 29.71
CA GLN A 269 -33.56 -1.19 29.91
C GLN A 269 -34.58 -1.25 28.73
N SER A 270 -34.83 -2.50 28.39
CA SER A 270 -36.13 -3.19 28.14
C SER A 270 -37.29 -2.50 27.39
N GLY A 271 -37.78 -3.18 26.33
CA GLY A 271 -39.22 -3.06 26.02
C GLY A 271 -39.61 -3.25 24.56
N VAL A 272 -40.03 -4.47 24.22
CA VAL A 272 -41.17 -4.81 23.34
C VAL A 272 -41.31 -4.12 21.97
N ALA A 273 -41.26 -4.95 20.93
CA ALA A 273 -41.68 -4.66 19.55
C ALA A 273 -43.22 -4.50 19.45
N PRO A 274 -43.73 -3.82 18.44
CA PRO A 274 -44.72 -4.45 17.57
C PRO A 274 -44.48 -4.34 16.05
N ARG A 275 -45.16 -5.25 15.38
CA ARG A 275 -45.18 -5.64 13.98
C ARG A 275 -46.03 -4.70 13.09
N PRO A 276 -46.03 -4.96 11.76
CA PRO A 276 -46.28 -3.97 10.70
C PRO A 276 -47.69 -3.98 10.14
N ALA A 277 -48.05 -3.00 9.33
CA ALA A 277 -49.28 -3.05 8.53
C ALA A 277 -49.06 -2.30 7.17
N PRO A 278 -49.97 -2.43 6.18
CA PRO A 278 -49.63 -2.91 4.86
C PRO A 278 -49.75 -1.89 3.73
N ALA A 279 -49.36 -2.36 2.53
CA ALA A 279 -49.35 -1.65 1.25
C ALA A 279 -50.71 -1.10 0.78
N VAL A 280 -50.69 0.08 0.17
CA VAL A 280 -51.80 0.55 -0.65
C VAL A 280 -51.29 0.85 -2.05
N ARG A 281 -51.96 0.23 -3.03
CA ARG A 281 -51.85 0.50 -4.47
C ARG A 281 -52.65 1.74 -4.83
N SER A 282 -52.21 2.57 -5.74
CA SER A 282 -53.15 3.26 -6.63
C SER A 282 -52.54 3.54 -8.00
N SER A 283 -53.33 3.21 -8.95
CA SER A 283 -53.24 3.38 -10.42
C SER A 283 -53.61 4.78 -10.86
N ALA A 284 -52.96 5.31 -11.89
CA ALA A 284 -53.62 6.11 -12.92
C ALA A 284 -52.67 6.43 -14.09
N ALA A 285 -53.07 6.13 -15.28
CA ALA A 285 -52.59 6.62 -16.57
C ALA A 285 -53.69 7.50 -17.17
N PRO A 286 -53.59 8.00 -18.42
CA PRO A 286 -52.70 8.97 -19.00
C PRO A 286 -53.49 10.10 -19.68
N THR A 287 -52.90 11.19 -20.15
CA THR A 287 -53.51 12.04 -21.20
C THR A 287 -52.48 12.63 -22.17
N ASN A 288 -52.89 12.61 -23.42
CA ASN A 288 -52.32 13.11 -24.65
C ASN A 288 -51.81 14.55 -24.62
N ALA A 289 -50.73 14.83 -25.36
CA ALA A 289 -50.52 16.10 -26.02
C ALA A 289 -49.73 15.91 -27.33
N GLN A 290 -50.19 16.64 -28.32
CA GLN A 290 -49.93 16.56 -29.74
C GLN A 290 -48.51 16.97 -30.17
N ALA A 291 -48.10 16.40 -31.32
CA ALA A 291 -46.91 16.68 -32.09
C ALA A 291 -46.94 18.09 -32.71
N VAL A 292 -45.79 18.75 -32.66
CA VAL A 292 -45.44 19.80 -33.62
C VAL A 292 -44.16 19.36 -34.34
N SER A 293 -44.27 19.21 -35.67
CA SER A 293 -43.14 18.86 -36.53
C SER A 293 -42.30 20.09 -36.84
N SER A 294 -40.99 19.99 -36.64
CA SER A 294 -40.01 20.83 -37.34
C SER A 294 -38.91 19.94 -37.91
N THR A 295 -38.88 19.84 -39.21
CA THR A 295 -37.90 19.16 -40.02
C THR A 295 -36.62 19.97 -40.09
N THR A 296 -35.55 19.46 -39.47
CA THR A 296 -34.15 19.72 -39.83
C THR A 296 -33.40 18.42 -39.75
N GLY A 297 -32.72 18.03 -40.83
CA GLY A 297 -32.16 16.72 -41.03
C GLY A 297 -31.10 16.34 -40.00
N SER A 298 -31.47 15.45 -39.12
CA SER A 298 -30.58 14.63 -38.27
C SER A 298 -30.64 13.21 -38.79
N GLY A 299 -29.50 12.60 -39.04
CA GLY A 299 -29.45 11.17 -39.40
C GLY A 299 -30.14 10.36 -38.31
N ASP A 300 -31.19 9.64 -38.69
CA ASP A 300 -32.00 8.81 -37.80
C ASP A 300 -31.12 7.66 -37.23
N ILE A 301 -30.72 7.77 -35.99
CA ILE A 301 -30.26 6.61 -35.22
C ILE A 301 -31.48 5.70 -35.08
N ALA A 302 -31.40 4.49 -35.62
CA ALA A 302 -32.47 3.51 -35.53
C ALA A 302 -32.78 3.19 -34.06
N ILE A 303 -34.05 3.35 -33.66
CA ILE A 303 -34.51 2.96 -32.32
C ILE A 303 -34.48 1.43 -32.26
N PRO A 304 -33.74 0.80 -31.30
CA PRO A 304 -33.68 -0.64 -31.19
C PRO A 304 -35.06 -1.26 -30.92
N VAL A 305 -35.42 -2.29 -31.68
CA VAL A 305 -36.71 -2.99 -31.61
C VAL A 305 -36.69 -4.02 -30.47
N SER A 306 -35.49 -4.44 -30.02
CA SER A 306 -35.27 -5.37 -28.93
C SER A 306 -34.23 -4.82 -27.96
N ASP A 307 -34.13 -5.41 -26.76
CA ASP A 307 -33.11 -5.06 -25.78
C ASP A 307 -31.72 -5.30 -26.35
N THR A 308 -30.82 -4.36 -26.09
CA THR A 308 -29.37 -4.54 -26.37
C THR A 308 -28.66 -4.91 -25.07
N VAL A 309 -27.89 -6.00 -25.11
CA VAL A 309 -27.32 -6.60 -23.89
C VAL A 309 -25.82 -6.82 -24.06
N ILE A 310 -25.04 -6.35 -23.09
CA ILE A 310 -23.58 -6.52 -23.01
C ILE A 310 -23.18 -7.00 -21.62
N ASP A 311 -22.17 -7.86 -21.57
CA ASP A 311 -21.48 -8.20 -20.33
C ASP A 311 -20.17 -7.40 -20.26
N LEU A 312 -19.82 -6.87 -19.06
CA LEU A 312 -18.62 -6.06 -18.82
C LEU A 312 -17.85 -6.62 -17.62
N ASP A 313 -16.52 -6.60 -17.73
CA ASP A 313 -15.59 -6.97 -16.65
C ASP A 313 -14.27 -6.20 -16.78
N CYS A 314 -13.51 -6.09 -15.69
CA CYS A 314 -12.15 -5.51 -15.65
C CYS A 314 -12.04 -4.13 -16.32
N VAL A 315 -12.80 -3.16 -15.85
CA VAL A 315 -12.77 -1.78 -16.34
C VAL A 315 -11.57 -1.04 -15.76
N VAL A 316 -10.65 -0.60 -16.60
CA VAL A 316 -9.40 0.06 -16.20
C VAL A 316 -9.33 1.45 -16.82
N LEU A 317 -8.89 2.44 -16.04
CA LEU A 317 -8.52 3.76 -16.51
C LEU A 317 -7.29 4.24 -15.73
N MET A 318 -6.21 4.57 -16.43
CA MET A 318 -4.99 5.08 -15.79
C MET A 318 -4.29 6.10 -16.67
N ASP A 319 -3.52 7.00 -16.08
CA ASP A 319 -2.60 7.88 -16.81
C ASP A 319 -1.61 7.02 -17.61
N SER A 320 -1.37 7.36 -18.88
CA SER A 320 -0.40 6.64 -19.72
C SER A 320 1.05 6.83 -19.23
N ASP A 321 1.32 7.90 -18.47
CA ASP A 321 2.64 8.17 -17.85
C ASP A 321 2.76 7.53 -16.45
N THR A 322 2.49 6.24 -16.35
CA THR A 322 2.68 5.45 -15.13
C THR A 322 4.12 5.00 -14.98
N TRP A 323 4.52 4.64 -13.75
CA TRP A 323 5.76 3.90 -13.55
C TRP A 323 5.67 2.52 -14.20
N GLY A 324 6.69 2.17 -14.98
CA GLY A 324 6.71 0.92 -15.73
C GLY A 324 5.96 0.95 -17.06
N ALA A 325 5.46 2.10 -17.51
CA ALA A 325 4.86 2.24 -18.84
C ALA A 325 5.84 1.83 -19.93
N GLY A 326 5.41 0.88 -20.79
CA GLY A 326 6.25 0.34 -21.89
C GLY A 326 7.27 -0.74 -21.47
N ASP A 327 7.42 -1.06 -20.21
CA ASP A 327 8.26 -2.17 -19.74
C ASP A 327 7.45 -3.47 -19.72
N PRO A 328 7.90 -4.53 -20.43
CA PRO A 328 7.17 -5.80 -20.49
C PRO A 328 6.91 -6.47 -19.15
N LYS A 329 7.79 -6.27 -18.16
CA LYS A 329 7.59 -6.84 -16.81
C LYS A 329 6.39 -6.28 -16.07
N TRP A 330 5.89 -5.09 -16.45
CA TRP A 330 4.71 -4.44 -15.89
C TRP A 330 3.41 -4.79 -16.62
N ARG A 331 3.32 -5.98 -17.18
CA ARG A 331 2.23 -6.44 -18.04
C ARG A 331 0.83 -6.31 -17.42
N TYR A 332 0.67 -6.61 -16.15
CA TYR A 332 -0.62 -6.67 -15.49
C TYR A 332 -0.90 -5.54 -14.51
N GLY A 333 0.07 -4.80 -14.11
CA GLY A 333 -0.12 -3.72 -13.16
C GLY A 333 0.86 -2.59 -13.43
N ARG A 334 0.46 -1.38 -13.09
CA ARG A 334 1.29 -0.20 -13.19
C ARG A 334 1.14 0.62 -11.94
N PHE A 335 2.22 1.25 -11.53
CA PHE A 335 2.21 2.13 -10.38
C PHE A 335 2.05 3.59 -10.80
N ARG A 336 1.44 4.34 -9.93
CA ARG A 336 1.40 5.79 -9.99
C ARG A 336 2.83 6.35 -9.82
N ARG A 337 3.34 7.03 -10.86
CA ARG A 337 4.75 7.45 -10.97
C ARG A 337 5.21 8.30 -9.79
N ASP A 338 4.45 9.34 -9.44
CA ASP A 338 4.78 10.28 -8.37
C ASP A 338 4.93 9.62 -7.00
N LEU A 339 4.14 8.59 -6.73
CA LEU A 339 4.25 7.80 -5.49
C LEU A 339 5.49 6.92 -5.49
N VAL A 340 5.84 6.29 -6.61
CA VAL A 340 7.10 5.52 -6.70
C VAL A 340 8.31 6.42 -6.54
N GLU A 341 8.31 7.61 -7.16
CA GLU A 341 9.38 8.60 -7.01
C GLU A 341 9.54 9.07 -5.56
N ALA A 342 8.42 9.29 -4.86
CA ALA A 342 8.45 9.63 -3.44
C ALA A 342 9.01 8.51 -2.55
N ILE A 343 8.68 7.25 -2.86
CA ILE A 343 9.25 6.06 -2.18
C ILE A 343 10.74 5.94 -2.50
N ALA A 344 11.13 6.09 -3.77
CA ALA A 344 12.52 6.02 -4.21
C ALA A 344 13.41 7.08 -3.54
N ALA A 345 12.85 8.26 -3.25
CA ALA A 345 13.54 9.33 -2.53
C ALA A 345 13.94 8.94 -1.10
N LEU A 346 13.22 8.01 -0.46
CA LEU A 346 13.58 7.46 0.85
C LEU A 346 14.80 6.53 0.81
N LYS A 347 15.24 6.09 -0.40
CA LYS A 347 16.36 5.14 -0.59
C LYS A 347 16.21 3.86 0.23
N PRO A 348 15.08 3.15 0.17
CA PRO A 348 14.87 1.95 0.97
C PRO A 348 15.84 0.83 0.54
N ALA A 349 16.57 0.25 1.50
CA ALA A 349 17.42 -0.91 1.26
C ALA A 349 16.61 -2.21 1.14
N PHE A 350 15.42 -2.24 1.69
CA PHE A 350 14.44 -3.32 1.51
C PHE A 350 13.01 -2.78 1.49
N LEU A 351 12.10 -3.56 0.91
CA LEU A 351 10.67 -3.32 0.96
C LEU A 351 9.98 -4.53 1.62
N ARG A 352 9.32 -4.29 2.76
CA ARG A 352 8.46 -5.27 3.44
C ARG A 352 7.03 -5.15 2.91
N PHE A 353 6.49 -6.24 2.40
CA PHE A 353 5.16 -6.32 1.81
C PHE A 353 4.52 -7.72 2.02
N PRO A 354 3.22 -7.93 1.80
CA PRO A 354 2.17 -6.99 1.38
C PRO A 354 1.66 -6.14 2.53
N GLY A 355 2.18 -6.33 3.73
CA GLY A 355 1.81 -5.57 4.90
C GLY A 355 2.11 -6.25 6.23
N GLY A 356 1.44 -5.76 7.25
CA GLY A 356 1.41 -6.27 8.60
C GLY A 356 0.18 -7.15 8.85
N CYS A 357 -0.82 -6.63 9.56
CA CYS A 357 -2.04 -7.39 9.90
C CYS A 357 -2.83 -7.88 8.68
N ILE A 358 -2.71 -7.21 7.53
CA ILE A 358 -3.38 -7.64 6.30
C ILE A 358 -2.90 -9.01 5.82
N THR A 359 -1.63 -9.35 6.10
CA THR A 359 -1.05 -10.66 5.79
C THR A 359 -1.85 -11.79 6.44
N GLU A 360 -2.32 -11.56 7.66
CA GLU A 360 -2.98 -12.56 8.49
C GLU A 360 -4.50 -12.54 8.35
N GLY A 361 -5.06 -11.39 7.96
CA GLY A 361 -6.50 -11.21 7.87
C GLY A 361 -7.20 -11.25 9.23
N VAL A 362 -8.54 -11.22 9.19
CA VAL A 362 -9.40 -11.24 10.40
C VAL A 362 -10.06 -12.59 10.66
N THR A 363 -10.15 -13.44 9.63
CA THR A 363 -10.68 -14.81 9.68
C THR A 363 -9.89 -15.69 8.73
N PRO A 364 -9.78 -17.00 8.94
CA PRO A 364 -9.25 -17.93 7.95
C PRO A 364 -9.95 -17.76 6.60
N GLY A 365 -9.16 -17.65 5.52
CA GLY A 365 -9.67 -17.33 4.17
C GLY A 365 -9.70 -15.85 3.83
N ASN A 366 -9.34 -14.96 4.80
CA ASN A 366 -9.13 -13.53 4.56
C ASN A 366 -7.65 -13.12 4.67
N GLU A 367 -6.74 -14.07 4.86
CA GLU A 367 -5.30 -13.85 4.75
C GLU A 367 -4.93 -13.39 3.32
N TYR A 368 -3.89 -12.56 3.22
CA TYR A 368 -3.34 -12.14 1.94
C TYR A 368 -2.53 -13.30 1.34
N ARG A 369 -3.18 -14.12 0.54
CA ARG A 369 -2.54 -15.26 -0.09
C ARG A 369 -1.90 -14.84 -1.40
N TRP A 370 -0.58 -14.90 -1.52
CA TRP A 370 0.18 -14.45 -2.67
C TRP A 370 -0.23 -15.10 -4.00
N LYS A 371 -0.64 -16.38 -3.98
CA LYS A 371 -1.10 -17.13 -5.16
C LYS A 371 -2.36 -16.55 -5.81
N ASP A 372 -3.17 -15.83 -5.04
CA ASP A 372 -4.37 -15.14 -5.54
C ASP A 372 -4.04 -13.79 -6.22
N THR A 373 -2.77 -13.38 -6.18
CA THR A 373 -2.31 -12.04 -6.59
C THR A 373 -1.35 -12.06 -7.78
N VAL A 374 -1.14 -13.23 -8.37
CA VAL A 374 -0.25 -13.43 -9.53
C VAL A 374 -1.04 -14.00 -10.72
N GLY A 375 -0.50 -13.87 -11.92
CA GLY A 375 -1.17 -14.24 -13.16
C GLY A 375 -1.96 -13.08 -13.77
N ALA A 376 -2.87 -13.39 -14.70
CA ALA A 376 -3.68 -12.39 -15.38
C ALA A 376 -4.60 -11.62 -14.42
N LEU A 377 -4.85 -10.33 -14.65
CA LEU A 377 -5.69 -9.49 -13.78
C LEU A 377 -7.10 -10.06 -13.58
N TYR A 378 -7.71 -10.58 -14.63
CA TYR A 378 -9.04 -11.18 -14.57
C TYR A 378 -9.10 -12.50 -13.77
N ALA A 379 -7.93 -13.10 -13.46
CA ALA A 379 -7.83 -14.28 -12.63
C ALA A 379 -7.59 -13.96 -11.14
N ARG A 380 -7.22 -12.72 -10.83
CA ARG A 380 -6.97 -12.24 -9.47
C ARG A 380 -8.28 -11.86 -8.82
N ARG A 381 -8.53 -12.35 -7.64
CA ARG A 381 -9.81 -12.20 -6.98
C ARG A 381 -9.77 -11.14 -5.92
N GLN A 382 -10.66 -10.15 -5.99
CA GLN A 382 -10.82 -9.15 -4.95
C GLN A 382 -11.21 -9.77 -3.60
N GLN A 383 -10.74 -9.16 -2.53
CA GLN A 383 -11.00 -9.60 -1.18
C GLN A 383 -11.32 -8.42 -0.26
N TYR A 384 -12.02 -8.69 0.86
CA TYR A 384 -12.24 -7.71 1.89
C TYR A 384 -10.92 -7.20 2.47
N ASN A 385 -10.72 -5.88 2.42
CA ASN A 385 -9.60 -5.24 3.10
C ASN A 385 -9.93 -5.05 4.59
N MET A 386 -9.16 -5.66 5.46
CA MET A 386 -9.42 -5.64 6.89
C MET A 386 -9.30 -4.24 7.53
N TRP A 387 -8.61 -3.30 6.90
CA TRP A 387 -8.47 -1.93 7.39
C TRP A 387 -9.61 -1.02 6.96
N ALA A 388 -10.42 -1.43 5.97
CA ALA A 388 -11.53 -0.63 5.46
C ALA A 388 -12.54 -0.24 6.55
N PHE A 389 -12.70 -1.04 7.62
CA PHE A 389 -13.58 -0.69 8.74
C PHE A 389 -13.15 0.57 9.52
N ARG A 390 -11.90 0.99 9.40
CA ARG A 390 -11.38 2.22 10.04
C ARG A 390 -11.60 3.46 9.19
N MET A 391 -11.97 3.29 7.92
CA MET A 391 -12.29 4.41 7.05
C MET A 391 -13.58 5.12 7.52
N PRO A 392 -13.77 6.41 7.21
CA PRO A 392 -14.88 7.21 7.71
C PRO A 392 -16.28 6.63 7.48
N ASP A 393 -16.46 5.86 6.40
CA ASP A 393 -17.73 5.18 6.06
C ASP A 393 -17.73 3.68 6.42
N GLY A 394 -16.64 3.17 6.98
CA GLY A 394 -16.50 1.79 7.42
C GLY A 394 -16.27 0.76 6.31
N SER A 395 -16.24 1.14 5.02
CA SER A 395 -16.08 0.17 3.93
C SER A 395 -15.80 0.80 2.56
N SER A 396 -14.76 1.61 2.47
CA SER A 396 -14.52 2.46 1.30
C SER A 396 -13.92 1.74 0.10
N TYR A 397 -13.35 0.55 0.27
CA TYR A 397 -12.70 -0.20 -0.79
C TYR A 397 -12.49 -1.67 -0.43
N SER A 398 -12.21 -2.50 -1.43
CA SER A 398 -11.74 -3.88 -1.25
C SER A 398 -10.34 -4.03 -1.84
N GLN A 399 -9.63 -5.10 -1.50
CA GLN A 399 -8.33 -5.40 -2.12
C GLN A 399 -8.55 -5.97 -3.51
N SER A 400 -8.09 -5.26 -4.53
CA SER A 400 -8.27 -5.67 -5.92
C SER A 400 -7.25 -6.68 -6.41
N TYR A 401 -6.08 -6.72 -5.77
CA TYR A 401 -4.91 -7.50 -6.18
C TYR A 401 -4.37 -7.15 -7.58
N GLN A 402 -4.73 -6.02 -8.17
CA GLN A 402 -4.09 -5.54 -9.39
C GLN A 402 -2.59 -5.30 -9.19
N ILE A 403 -2.24 -4.83 -8.00
CA ILE A 403 -0.88 -4.84 -7.50
C ILE A 403 -0.77 -6.00 -6.52
N GLY A 404 0.04 -6.98 -6.87
CA GLY A 404 0.27 -8.19 -6.09
C GLY A 404 1.75 -8.50 -5.91
N PHE A 405 2.06 -9.74 -5.56
CA PHE A 405 3.43 -10.12 -5.25
C PHE A 405 4.38 -9.94 -6.43
N TYR A 406 3.94 -10.22 -7.65
CA TYR A 406 4.76 -10.01 -8.84
C TYR A 406 5.17 -8.54 -8.99
N GLU A 407 4.21 -7.63 -8.88
CA GLU A 407 4.45 -6.19 -9.01
C GLU A 407 5.31 -5.66 -7.85
N TYR A 408 5.14 -6.17 -6.62
CA TYR A 408 6.01 -5.81 -5.50
C TYR A 408 7.46 -6.25 -5.71
N PHE A 409 7.69 -7.44 -6.26
CA PHE A 409 9.04 -7.89 -6.61
C PHE A 409 9.67 -7.02 -7.71
N CYS A 410 8.91 -6.68 -8.76
CA CYS A 410 9.37 -5.76 -9.80
C CYS A 410 9.71 -4.38 -9.22
N LEU A 411 8.87 -3.86 -8.33
CA LEU A 411 9.12 -2.58 -7.65
C LEU A 411 10.40 -2.63 -6.81
N CYS A 412 10.66 -3.73 -6.10
CA CYS A 412 11.91 -3.91 -5.35
C CYS A 412 13.13 -3.80 -6.26
N GLU A 413 13.12 -4.44 -7.43
CA GLU A 413 14.20 -4.30 -8.41
C GLU A 413 14.40 -2.87 -8.87
N ASP A 414 13.31 -2.18 -9.23
CA ASP A 414 13.36 -0.81 -9.72
C ASP A 414 13.87 0.17 -8.66
N LEU A 415 13.56 -0.07 -7.39
CA LEU A 415 14.07 0.70 -6.26
C LEU A 415 15.50 0.32 -5.84
N GLY A 416 16.05 -0.79 -6.34
CA GLY A 416 17.29 -1.39 -5.84
C GLY A 416 17.16 -1.93 -4.41
N ALA A 417 15.95 -2.21 -3.97
CA ALA A 417 15.60 -2.68 -2.63
C ALA A 417 15.50 -4.21 -2.59
N LYS A 418 15.89 -4.83 -1.47
CA LYS A 418 15.67 -6.26 -1.24
C LYS A 418 14.20 -6.55 -0.93
N PRO A 419 13.58 -7.57 -1.54
CA PRO A 419 12.23 -7.96 -1.18
C PRO A 419 12.17 -8.66 0.18
N LEU A 420 11.24 -8.24 1.04
CA LEU A 420 10.88 -8.92 2.29
C LEU A 420 9.39 -9.24 2.28
N PRO A 421 8.96 -10.29 1.58
CA PRO A 421 7.60 -10.77 1.66
C PRO A 421 7.31 -11.34 3.06
N THR A 422 6.16 -10.98 3.63
CA THR A 422 5.65 -11.55 4.87
C THR A 422 4.39 -12.36 4.57
N LEU A 423 4.32 -13.60 5.04
CA LEU A 423 3.23 -14.52 4.73
C LEU A 423 2.48 -14.96 6.00
N PHE A 424 1.27 -15.43 5.78
CA PHE A 424 0.40 -15.98 6.81
C PHE A 424 1.02 -17.22 7.49
N ALA A 425 1.12 -17.19 8.82
CA ALA A 425 1.69 -18.29 9.59
C ALA A 425 0.65 -19.29 10.13
N GLY A 426 -0.56 -19.29 9.59
CA GLY A 426 -1.64 -20.15 10.07
C GLY A 426 -2.39 -19.62 11.29
N MET A 427 -2.24 -18.33 11.60
CA MET A 427 -2.96 -17.62 12.68
C MET A 427 -3.44 -16.27 12.19
N THR A 428 -4.75 -15.97 12.36
CA THR A 428 -5.27 -14.65 12.05
C THR A 428 -4.75 -13.60 13.03
N CYS A 429 -4.84 -12.32 12.65
CA CYS A 429 -4.29 -11.21 13.40
C CYS A 429 -4.65 -11.26 14.90
N GLN A 430 -3.63 -11.32 15.75
CA GLN A 430 -3.74 -11.42 17.20
C GLN A 430 -3.88 -10.06 17.90
N SER A 431 -4.13 -9.00 17.13
CA SER A 431 -4.43 -7.68 17.71
C SER A 431 -5.60 -7.76 18.68
N PRO A 432 -5.58 -7.03 19.82
CA PRO A 432 -6.69 -7.01 20.76
C PRO A 432 -8.04 -6.73 20.06
N TYR A 433 -9.09 -7.42 20.51
CA TYR A 433 -10.46 -7.31 20.00
C TYR A 433 -10.77 -8.05 18.69
N ARG A 434 -9.86 -8.83 18.12
CA ARG A 434 -10.09 -9.52 16.83
C ARG A 434 -10.53 -10.96 16.92
N ASP A 435 -10.53 -11.58 18.10
CA ASP A 435 -10.87 -12.98 18.31
C ASP A 435 -10.08 -13.91 17.36
N PRO A 436 -8.76 -13.98 17.52
CA PRO A 436 -7.89 -14.68 16.59
C PRO A 436 -8.19 -16.16 16.49
N GLN A 437 -8.09 -16.70 15.30
CA GLN A 437 -8.28 -18.11 14.98
C GLN A 437 -6.99 -18.69 14.42
N SER A 438 -6.84 -19.99 14.57
CA SER A 438 -5.64 -20.67 14.10
C SER A 438 -5.95 -22.01 13.43
N ILE A 439 -5.19 -22.30 12.40
CA ILE A 439 -5.17 -23.60 11.71
C ILE A 439 -4.32 -24.55 12.54
N PRO A 440 -4.78 -25.76 12.86
CA PRO A 440 -3.98 -26.71 13.62
C PRO A 440 -2.66 -27.07 12.90
N VAL A 441 -1.53 -27.02 13.61
CA VAL A 441 -0.17 -27.30 13.05
C VAL A 441 -0.07 -28.72 12.48
N ASN A 442 -0.77 -29.67 13.04
CA ASN A 442 -0.77 -31.08 12.62
C ASN A 442 -1.83 -31.39 11.54
N SER A 443 -2.53 -30.37 11.02
CA SER A 443 -3.51 -30.57 9.93
C SER A 443 -2.85 -30.64 8.56
N ASP A 444 -3.48 -31.39 7.65
CA ASP A 444 -3.07 -31.43 6.25
C ASP A 444 -3.09 -30.03 5.62
N TYR A 445 -4.10 -29.22 5.95
CA TYR A 445 -4.20 -27.85 5.45
C TYR A 445 -3.00 -26.98 5.87
N PHE A 446 -2.53 -27.11 7.10
CA PHE A 446 -1.34 -26.38 7.54
C PHE A 446 -0.11 -26.79 6.72
N ARG A 447 0.11 -28.10 6.54
CA ARG A 447 1.24 -28.63 5.78
C ARG A 447 1.13 -28.31 4.29
N ASP A 448 0.00 -28.64 3.68
CA ASP A 448 -0.14 -28.66 2.21
C ASP A 448 -0.53 -27.30 1.63
N VAL A 449 -0.98 -26.36 2.47
CA VAL A 449 -1.34 -25.01 2.05
C VAL A 449 -0.44 -23.97 2.73
N VAL A 450 -0.42 -23.89 4.07
CA VAL A 450 0.31 -22.80 4.75
C VAL A 450 1.82 -22.95 4.56
N VAL A 451 2.40 -24.09 4.87
CA VAL A 451 3.84 -24.33 4.70
C VAL A 451 4.22 -24.30 3.22
N GLN A 452 3.39 -24.93 2.37
CA GLN A 452 3.67 -25.02 0.94
C GLN A 452 3.64 -23.65 0.26
N ASP A 453 2.82 -22.70 0.73
CA ASP A 453 2.79 -21.33 0.19
C ASP A 453 4.13 -20.60 0.38
N TYR A 454 4.89 -20.87 1.45
CA TYR A 454 6.25 -20.35 1.64
C TYR A 454 7.24 -20.94 0.63
N LEU A 455 7.22 -22.26 0.47
CA LEU A 455 8.14 -22.97 -0.44
C LEU A 455 7.87 -22.56 -1.89
N ASP A 456 6.61 -22.50 -2.28
CA ASP A 456 6.18 -22.10 -3.62
C ASP A 456 6.51 -20.63 -3.93
N LEU A 457 6.46 -19.71 -2.92
CA LEU A 457 6.87 -18.32 -3.13
C LEU A 457 8.37 -18.20 -3.39
N ILE A 458 9.19 -18.96 -2.65
CA ILE A 458 10.64 -18.98 -2.90
C ILE A 458 10.92 -19.55 -4.30
N GLU A 459 10.18 -20.58 -4.70
CA GLU A 459 10.25 -21.14 -6.04
C GLU A 459 9.80 -20.14 -7.11
N PHE A 460 8.69 -19.42 -6.89
CA PHE A 460 8.25 -18.33 -7.75
C PHE A 460 9.32 -17.26 -7.91
N ALA A 461 9.92 -16.84 -6.81
CA ALA A 461 10.89 -15.74 -6.82
C ALA A 461 12.26 -16.14 -7.40
N ASN A 462 12.74 -17.35 -7.10
CA ASN A 462 14.13 -17.77 -7.37
C ASN A 462 14.27 -18.96 -8.30
N GLY A 463 13.19 -19.72 -8.56
CA GLY A 463 13.22 -20.95 -9.31
C GLY A 463 13.57 -20.76 -10.79
N ASP A 464 14.01 -21.85 -11.41
CA ASP A 464 14.25 -21.94 -12.85
C ASP A 464 12.89 -22.17 -13.57
N PRO A 465 12.49 -21.32 -14.53
CA PRO A 465 11.23 -21.46 -15.27
C PRO A 465 11.09 -22.77 -16.03
N ASP A 466 12.20 -23.39 -16.43
CA ASP A 466 12.15 -24.65 -17.17
C ASP A 466 11.94 -25.87 -16.26
N ALA A 467 12.30 -25.75 -14.98
CA ALA A 467 12.17 -26.80 -13.99
C ALA A 467 10.97 -26.62 -13.02
N SER A 468 10.48 -25.39 -12.84
CA SER A 468 9.55 -25.02 -11.77
C SER A 468 8.23 -24.46 -12.31
N GLN A 469 7.10 -24.95 -11.75
CA GLN A 469 5.77 -24.46 -12.09
C GLN A 469 5.61 -22.98 -11.75
N TRP A 470 6.01 -22.56 -10.56
CA TRP A 470 5.82 -21.18 -10.10
C TRP A 470 6.78 -20.21 -10.77
N ALA A 471 8.00 -20.63 -11.08
CA ALA A 471 8.92 -19.83 -11.88
C ALA A 471 8.43 -19.65 -13.33
N ARG A 472 7.69 -20.63 -13.90
CA ARG A 472 7.00 -20.45 -15.20
C ARG A 472 5.95 -19.35 -15.11
N VAL A 473 5.14 -19.30 -14.05
CA VAL A 473 4.16 -18.22 -13.85
C VAL A 473 4.88 -16.85 -13.85
N ARG A 474 5.99 -16.71 -13.12
CA ARG A 474 6.80 -15.49 -13.14
C ARG A 474 7.26 -15.11 -14.54
N ARG A 475 7.82 -16.08 -15.28
CA ARG A 475 8.26 -15.87 -16.69
C ARG A 475 7.12 -15.43 -17.59
N ASP A 476 5.96 -16.11 -17.48
CA ASP A 476 4.79 -15.83 -18.31
C ASP A 476 4.14 -14.48 -17.98
N MET A 477 4.39 -13.96 -16.79
CA MET A 477 4.09 -12.58 -16.39
C MET A 477 5.09 -11.53 -16.92
N GLY A 478 6.19 -11.95 -17.56
CA GLY A 478 7.16 -11.07 -18.21
C GLY A 478 8.54 -11.01 -17.54
N HIS A 479 8.79 -11.77 -16.46
CA HIS A 479 10.08 -11.74 -15.74
C HIS A 479 10.72 -13.14 -15.63
N PRO A 480 11.50 -13.57 -16.64
CA PRO A 480 12.13 -14.90 -16.64
C PRO A 480 13.26 -15.03 -15.60
N ALA A 481 13.97 -13.95 -15.28
CA ALA A 481 15.07 -13.97 -14.33
C ALA A 481 14.59 -14.12 -12.87
N PRO A 482 15.41 -14.68 -11.94
CA PRO A 482 15.07 -14.72 -10.52
C PRO A 482 15.13 -13.31 -9.91
N PHE A 483 14.24 -13.03 -8.94
CA PHE A 483 14.23 -11.79 -8.18
C PHE A 483 15.28 -11.73 -7.06
N GLY A 484 15.94 -12.85 -6.73
CA GLY A 484 16.98 -12.89 -5.71
C GLY A 484 16.43 -12.73 -4.29
N LEU A 485 15.31 -13.39 -3.99
CA LEU A 485 14.74 -13.44 -2.63
C LEU A 485 15.70 -14.15 -1.68
N ASP A 486 16.10 -13.50 -0.59
CA ASP A 486 17.04 -14.03 0.40
C ASP A 486 16.51 -13.91 1.84
N MET A 487 15.30 -13.38 2.04
CA MET A 487 14.65 -13.26 3.36
C MET A 487 13.12 -13.34 3.23
N ILE A 488 12.47 -13.86 4.28
CA ILE A 488 11.01 -14.03 4.33
C ILE A 488 10.49 -13.84 5.76
N GLY A 489 9.37 -13.13 5.90
CA GLY A 489 8.65 -12.94 7.13
C GLY A 489 7.67 -14.09 7.41
N ILE A 490 7.73 -14.68 8.61
CA ILE A 490 6.83 -15.74 9.04
C ILE A 490 5.81 -15.17 10.01
N GLY A 491 4.63 -14.84 9.51
CA GLY A 491 3.55 -14.16 10.25
C GLY A 491 3.87 -12.72 10.60
N ASN A 492 2.88 -12.01 11.12
CA ASN A 492 2.97 -10.62 11.56
C ASN A 492 2.39 -10.43 12.96
N GLU A 493 3.13 -9.78 13.86
CA GLU A 493 2.68 -9.50 15.24
C GLU A 493 2.18 -10.73 16.00
N ASN A 494 2.43 -11.91 15.50
CA ASN A 494 2.06 -13.15 16.15
C ASN A 494 2.90 -13.41 17.40
N TYR A 495 2.31 -14.08 18.39
CA TYR A 495 2.96 -14.35 19.67
C TYR A 495 2.40 -15.60 20.35
N GLY A 496 3.11 -16.03 21.38
CA GLY A 496 2.72 -17.15 22.23
C GLY A 496 3.25 -18.50 21.71
N GLN A 497 3.01 -19.57 22.50
CA GLN A 497 3.52 -20.91 22.20
C GLN A 497 3.03 -21.42 20.86
N GLY A 498 1.73 -21.24 20.58
CA GLY A 498 1.16 -21.70 19.30
C GLY A 498 1.77 -21.02 18.05
N TYR A 499 2.27 -19.79 18.18
CA TYR A 499 3.03 -19.15 17.10
C TYR A 499 4.44 -19.76 16.98
N MET A 500 5.14 -19.98 18.09
CA MET A 500 6.50 -20.59 18.04
C MET A 500 6.48 -21.95 17.35
N GLU A 501 5.48 -22.78 17.63
CA GLU A 501 5.31 -24.09 16.97
C GLU A 501 5.13 -23.95 15.44
N ARG A 502 4.38 -22.93 14.99
CA ARG A 502 4.20 -22.63 13.57
C ARG A 502 5.47 -22.10 12.91
N PHE A 503 6.14 -21.17 13.60
CA PHE A 503 7.41 -20.63 13.16
C PHE A 503 8.42 -21.76 12.95
N ASP A 504 8.58 -22.65 13.93
CA ASP A 504 9.51 -23.77 13.86
C ASP A 504 9.19 -24.71 12.68
N ALA A 505 7.92 -25.05 12.50
CA ALA A 505 7.50 -25.94 11.41
C ALA A 505 7.76 -25.32 10.01
N ILE A 506 7.45 -24.02 9.86
CA ILE A 506 7.65 -23.29 8.59
C ILE A 506 9.15 -23.06 8.35
N ALA A 507 9.88 -22.57 9.36
CA ALA A 507 11.31 -22.28 9.25
C ALA A 507 12.12 -23.54 8.96
N LYS A 508 11.73 -24.69 9.56
CA LYS A 508 12.32 -26.00 9.26
C LYS A 508 12.14 -26.35 7.78
N ALA A 509 10.91 -26.29 7.27
CA ALA A 509 10.61 -26.64 5.89
C ALA A 509 11.36 -25.72 4.89
N ILE A 510 11.46 -24.42 5.18
CA ILE A 510 12.24 -23.47 4.39
C ILE A 510 13.72 -23.86 4.43
N HIS A 511 14.28 -24.07 5.61
CA HIS A 511 15.71 -24.32 5.78
C HIS A 511 16.17 -25.64 5.12
N GLU A 512 15.38 -26.67 5.20
CA GLU A 512 15.66 -27.97 4.57
C GLU A 512 15.76 -27.87 3.03
N ARG A 513 14.97 -26.98 2.41
CA ARG A 513 14.95 -26.83 0.95
C ARG A 513 15.78 -25.61 0.46
N TYR A 514 15.84 -24.56 1.26
CA TYR A 514 16.46 -23.27 0.92
C TYR A 514 17.28 -22.70 2.09
N PRO A 515 18.41 -23.32 2.47
CA PRO A 515 19.15 -23.01 3.69
C PRO A 515 19.76 -21.59 3.73
N SER A 516 19.79 -20.88 2.59
CA SER A 516 20.28 -19.49 2.51
C SER A 516 19.24 -18.45 2.93
N ILE A 517 17.96 -18.80 2.96
CA ILE A 517 16.89 -17.85 3.28
C ILE A 517 16.94 -17.45 4.76
N LEU A 518 16.85 -16.14 5.02
CA LEU A 518 16.72 -15.55 6.33
C LEU A 518 15.25 -15.53 6.74
N CYS A 519 14.92 -16.12 7.90
CA CYS A 519 13.57 -16.12 8.45
C CYS A 519 13.39 -14.98 9.47
N VAL A 520 12.37 -14.15 9.27
CA VAL A 520 11.99 -13.10 10.20
C VAL A 520 10.89 -13.62 11.13
N MET A 521 11.17 -13.63 12.44
CA MET A 521 10.30 -14.15 13.49
C MET A 521 9.61 -13.00 14.23
N SER A 522 8.30 -13.00 14.30
CA SER A 522 7.53 -11.99 15.03
C SER A 522 7.75 -12.10 16.56
N ALA A 523 7.89 -10.97 17.23
CA ALA A 523 7.93 -10.86 18.68
C ALA A 523 6.63 -10.31 19.29
N GLY A 524 5.57 -10.18 18.50
CA GLY A 524 4.28 -9.65 18.90
C GLY A 524 4.21 -8.12 18.79
N LEU A 525 3.05 -7.59 19.17
CA LEU A 525 2.67 -6.19 18.95
C LEU A 525 3.35 -5.20 19.93
N PHE A 526 3.73 -5.63 21.13
CA PHE A 526 4.13 -4.70 22.19
C PHE A 526 5.52 -4.97 22.73
N PRO A 527 6.43 -3.96 22.76
CA PRO A 527 7.70 -4.07 23.44
C PRO A 527 7.51 -4.30 24.95
N TYR A 528 8.47 -5.00 25.57
CA TYR A 528 8.51 -5.33 27.00
C TYR A 528 7.40 -6.25 27.52
N ARG A 529 6.55 -6.79 26.70
CA ARG A 529 5.55 -7.76 27.11
C ARG A 529 6.16 -9.15 27.27
N LEU A 530 5.46 -10.01 27.98
CA LEU A 530 5.85 -11.41 28.15
C LEU A 530 6.01 -12.14 26.81
N SER A 531 5.19 -11.75 25.82
CA SER A 531 5.27 -12.26 24.43
C SER A 531 6.64 -12.01 23.81
N MET A 532 7.13 -10.77 23.84
CA MET A 532 8.45 -10.42 23.31
C MET A 532 9.57 -11.17 24.02
N ARG A 533 9.51 -11.27 25.37
CA ARG A 533 10.50 -12.02 26.13
C ARG A 533 10.50 -13.51 25.77
N ARG A 534 9.34 -14.11 25.51
CA ARG A 534 9.24 -15.50 25.05
C ARG A 534 9.82 -15.67 23.66
N ALA A 535 9.51 -14.79 22.74
CA ALA A 535 10.08 -14.80 21.38
C ALA A 535 11.62 -14.73 21.44
N TRP A 536 12.19 -13.79 22.23
CA TRP A 536 13.63 -13.67 22.41
C TRP A 536 14.27 -14.91 23.05
N ASN A 537 13.64 -15.51 24.06
CA ASN A 537 14.14 -16.74 24.65
C ASN A 537 14.16 -17.88 23.63
N HIS A 538 13.08 -18.02 22.86
CA HIS A 538 12.98 -19.03 21.80
C HIS A 538 14.08 -18.83 20.74
N ALA A 539 14.25 -17.61 20.23
CA ALA A 539 15.30 -17.29 19.25
C ALA A 539 16.71 -17.56 19.78
N ARG A 540 16.98 -17.24 21.07
CA ARG A 540 18.25 -17.53 21.72
C ARG A 540 18.49 -19.03 21.90
N ASP A 541 17.44 -19.79 22.20
CA ASP A 541 17.52 -21.25 22.32
C ASP A 541 17.87 -21.89 20.98
N ILE A 542 17.27 -21.41 19.88
CA ILE A 542 17.66 -21.85 18.54
C ILE A 542 19.12 -21.48 18.24
N ALA A 543 19.52 -20.22 18.49
CA ALA A 543 20.87 -19.75 18.24
C ALA A 543 21.93 -20.51 19.04
N ALA A 544 21.57 -20.97 20.24
CA ALA A 544 22.44 -21.78 21.12
C ALA A 544 22.35 -23.29 20.84
N GLY A 545 21.66 -23.71 19.81
CA GLY A 545 21.49 -25.12 19.47
C GLY A 545 20.65 -25.92 20.46
N ARG A 546 19.66 -25.28 21.11
CA ARG A 546 18.77 -25.94 22.09
C ARG A 546 17.32 -26.14 21.58
N GLY A 547 17.02 -25.73 20.35
CA GLY A 547 15.68 -25.87 19.75
C GLY A 547 15.51 -27.29 19.16
N GLU A 548 14.74 -28.15 19.81
CA GLU A 548 14.62 -29.58 19.44
C GLU A 548 14.19 -29.80 17.97
N MET A 549 13.20 -29.04 17.46
CA MET A 549 12.70 -29.23 16.12
C MET A 549 13.65 -28.73 15.02
N LEU A 550 14.31 -27.60 15.25
CA LEU A 550 15.22 -26.98 14.28
C LEU A 550 16.65 -27.57 14.34
N LEU A 551 17.02 -28.23 15.44
CA LEU A 551 18.24 -29.01 15.53
C LEU A 551 18.17 -30.31 14.72
N ALA A 552 16.98 -30.83 14.49
CA ALA A 552 16.77 -32.02 13.65
C ALA A 552 16.89 -31.74 12.14
N CYS A 553 17.07 -30.45 11.73
CA CYS A 553 17.36 -30.10 10.35
C CYS A 553 18.79 -30.52 9.96
N ASP A 554 18.99 -30.90 8.73
CA ASP A 554 20.31 -31.19 8.16
C ASP A 554 20.58 -30.26 6.97
N PRO A 555 21.50 -29.27 7.07
CA PRO A 555 22.25 -28.87 8.27
C PRO A 555 21.39 -28.17 9.34
N PRO A 556 21.80 -28.13 10.62
CA PRO A 556 21.06 -27.41 11.67
C PRO A 556 20.88 -25.92 11.35
N LEU A 557 19.70 -25.36 11.67
CA LEU A 557 19.41 -23.96 11.46
C LEU A 557 20.25 -23.09 12.40
N ALA A 558 21.13 -22.27 11.85
CA ALA A 558 21.96 -21.36 12.62
C ALA A 558 21.18 -20.08 13.03
N GLY A 559 21.50 -19.53 14.19
CA GLY A 559 20.91 -18.27 14.65
C GLY A 559 21.12 -17.08 13.72
N SER A 560 22.19 -17.12 12.90
CA SER A 560 22.42 -16.12 11.83
C SER A 560 21.37 -16.12 10.71
N ARG A 561 20.52 -17.15 10.66
CA ARG A 561 19.40 -17.25 9.72
C ARG A 561 18.06 -16.82 10.29
N ILE A 562 18.07 -16.23 11.49
CA ILE A 562 16.88 -15.71 12.16
C ILE A 562 17.10 -14.25 12.54
N ILE A 563 16.09 -13.44 12.30
CA ILE A 563 15.96 -12.08 12.81
C ILE A 563 14.67 -11.99 13.63
N VAL A 564 14.71 -11.32 14.77
CA VAL A 564 13.54 -11.07 15.62
C VAL A 564 12.95 -9.71 15.27
N ASP A 565 11.68 -9.70 14.89
CA ASP A 565 10.94 -8.50 14.50
C ASP A 565 10.22 -7.89 15.71
N GLU A 566 10.69 -6.70 16.13
CA GLU A 566 10.14 -5.91 17.23
C GLU A 566 9.33 -4.74 16.68
N HIS A 567 8.11 -4.55 17.19
CA HIS A 567 7.26 -3.40 16.84
C HIS A 567 7.16 -2.39 17.99
N SER A 568 7.06 -1.10 17.66
CA SER A 568 6.99 -0.02 18.65
C SER A 568 6.16 1.16 18.17
N TYR A 569 5.01 1.41 18.86
CA TYR A 569 4.14 2.55 18.65
C TYR A 569 3.96 3.28 19.98
N HIS A 570 4.66 4.40 20.18
CA HIS A 570 4.73 5.13 21.45
C HIS A 570 4.80 6.64 21.25
N THR A 571 4.93 7.38 22.38
CA THR A 571 5.12 8.83 22.32
C THR A 571 6.52 9.20 21.83
N PRO A 572 6.72 10.43 21.31
CA PRO A 572 8.04 10.93 20.93
C PRO A 572 9.08 10.85 22.07
N GLU A 573 8.67 11.15 23.31
CA GLU A 573 9.56 11.08 24.47
C GLU A 573 9.99 9.64 24.78
N TRP A 574 9.08 8.68 24.60
CA TRP A 574 9.42 7.28 24.75
C TRP A 574 10.48 6.88 23.72
N PHE A 575 10.32 7.23 22.45
CA PHE A 575 11.30 6.93 21.39
C PHE A 575 12.67 7.55 21.72
N ALA A 576 12.74 8.82 22.11
CA ALA A 576 13.97 9.46 22.54
C ALA A 576 14.60 8.73 23.74
N SER A 577 13.81 8.26 24.71
CA SER A 577 14.30 7.48 25.86
C SER A 577 14.84 6.11 25.47
N GLN A 578 14.43 5.55 24.32
CA GLN A 578 14.87 4.26 23.80
C GLN A 578 16.13 4.33 22.93
N ALA A 579 16.72 5.50 22.72
CA ALA A 579 17.94 5.66 21.92
C ALA A 579 19.14 4.82 22.41
N ARG A 580 19.08 4.27 23.61
CA ARG A 580 20.08 3.34 24.20
C ARG A 580 19.57 1.92 24.40
N ARG A 581 18.41 1.60 23.88
CA ARG A 581 17.75 0.29 24.06
C ARG A 581 18.66 -0.87 23.67
N TYR A 582 19.31 -0.77 22.52
CA TYR A 582 20.10 -1.85 21.94
C TYR A 582 21.56 -1.90 22.43
N ASP A 583 22.03 -0.94 23.25
CA ASP A 583 23.40 -0.92 23.78
C ASP A 583 23.72 -2.19 24.60
N GLY A 584 22.71 -2.76 25.26
CA GLY A 584 22.86 -3.97 26.11
C GLY A 584 22.44 -5.28 25.46
N TYR A 585 22.07 -5.28 24.17
CA TYR A 585 21.68 -6.52 23.49
C TYR A 585 22.91 -7.40 23.18
N PRO A 586 22.79 -8.74 23.25
CA PRO A 586 23.90 -9.66 22.92
C PRO A 586 24.33 -9.50 21.45
N ARG A 587 25.65 -9.46 21.19
CA ARG A 587 26.23 -9.32 19.86
C ARG A 587 26.44 -10.66 19.16
N ASP A 588 26.45 -11.75 19.91
CA ASP A 588 26.66 -13.13 19.46
C ASP A 588 25.37 -13.94 19.33
N SER A 589 24.25 -13.25 19.16
CA SER A 589 22.92 -13.83 19.11
C SER A 589 22.23 -13.53 17.75
N VAL A 590 20.90 -13.67 17.72
CA VAL A 590 20.09 -13.30 16.55
C VAL A 590 20.00 -11.78 16.38
N GLY A 591 19.86 -11.31 15.14
CA GLY A 591 19.68 -9.90 14.84
C GLY A 591 18.28 -9.37 15.21
N VAL A 592 18.14 -8.06 15.22
CA VAL A 592 16.86 -7.33 15.41
C VAL A 592 16.43 -6.68 14.11
N MET A 593 15.16 -6.85 13.79
CA MET A 593 14.40 -5.96 12.90
C MET A 593 13.47 -5.11 13.75
N VAL A 594 13.41 -3.80 13.49
CA VAL A 594 12.34 -2.92 13.98
C VAL A 594 11.38 -2.74 12.81
N GLY A 595 10.53 -3.75 12.61
CA GLY A 595 9.74 -3.91 11.38
C GLY A 595 8.55 -2.97 11.27
N GLU A 596 8.08 -2.45 12.43
CA GLU A 596 7.09 -1.39 12.46
C GLU A 596 7.37 -0.45 13.65
N TYR A 597 7.49 0.84 13.36
CA TYR A 597 7.57 1.85 14.40
C TYR A 597 6.99 3.19 13.91
N SER A 598 6.39 3.92 14.83
CA SER A 598 6.10 5.34 14.66
C SER A 598 5.80 6.02 16.01
N ALA A 599 6.20 7.27 16.13
CA ALA A 599 5.94 8.09 17.29
C ALA A 599 4.59 8.81 17.16
N ASN A 600 3.53 8.22 17.68
CA ASN A 600 2.16 8.71 17.49
C ASN A 600 1.32 8.83 18.77
N GLY A 601 1.88 8.49 19.91
CA GLY A 601 1.14 8.48 21.17
C GLY A 601 0.07 7.38 21.31
N TYR A 602 -0.21 6.60 20.27
CA TYR A 602 -1.33 5.66 20.21
C TYR A 602 -1.33 4.63 21.33
N LEU A 603 -0.25 3.92 21.51
CA LEU A 603 -0.19 2.85 22.52
C LEU A 603 0.17 3.33 23.91
N ALA A 604 0.64 4.56 24.06
CA ALA A 604 0.95 5.14 25.37
C ALA A 604 -0.30 5.51 26.18
N GLY A 605 -1.41 5.84 25.49
CA GLY A 605 -2.61 6.35 26.15
C GLY A 605 -3.90 5.59 25.88
N ARG A 606 -3.88 4.42 25.23
CA ARG A 606 -5.06 3.64 24.81
C ARG A 606 -5.95 4.31 23.75
N LYS A 607 -5.61 5.48 23.27
CA LYS A 607 -6.25 6.16 22.15
C LYS A 607 -5.18 6.63 21.16
N GLN A 608 -5.50 6.55 19.90
CA GLN A 608 -4.68 7.16 18.85
C GLN A 608 -4.71 8.68 19.04
N ASP A 609 -3.55 9.29 19.21
CA ASP A 609 -3.45 10.74 19.32
C ASP A 609 -3.27 11.35 17.92
N ASN A 610 -4.40 11.54 17.25
CA ASN A 610 -4.44 12.07 15.90
C ASN A 610 -3.90 13.50 15.79
N ALA A 611 -3.95 14.27 16.86
CA ALA A 611 -3.45 15.64 16.87
C ALA A 611 -1.92 15.72 16.82
N HIS A 612 -1.23 14.68 17.29
CA HIS A 612 0.23 14.61 17.35
C HIS A 612 0.84 13.65 16.32
N ALA A 613 0.04 13.05 15.43
CA ALA A 613 0.54 12.25 14.33
C ALA A 613 1.33 13.12 13.34
N ASN A 614 2.52 12.65 12.94
CA ASN A 614 3.41 13.30 11.97
C ASN A 614 3.79 14.77 12.28
N THR A 615 3.83 15.14 13.58
CA THR A 615 4.39 16.42 14.04
C THR A 615 5.91 16.39 14.05
N TRP A 616 6.55 17.56 14.08
CA TRP A 616 8.01 17.64 14.23
C TRP A 616 8.50 16.97 15.51
N ALA A 617 7.74 17.03 16.61
CA ALA A 617 8.07 16.30 17.84
C ALA A 617 8.13 14.78 17.60
N SER A 618 7.20 14.21 16.80
CA SER A 618 7.25 12.80 16.45
C SER A 618 8.50 12.44 15.67
N ALA A 619 8.83 13.24 14.65
CA ALA A 619 10.03 13.05 13.83
C ALA A 619 11.34 13.18 14.63
N LEU A 620 11.40 14.09 15.61
CA LEU A 620 12.54 14.24 16.52
C LEU A 620 12.71 13.02 17.45
N GLY A 621 11.61 12.50 17.98
CA GLY A 621 11.65 11.31 18.84
C GLY A 621 12.18 10.10 18.08
N GLU A 622 11.71 9.89 16.86
CA GLU A 622 12.18 8.84 15.95
C GLU A 622 13.63 9.06 15.54
N ALA A 623 14.03 10.28 15.19
CA ALA A 623 15.42 10.61 14.88
C ALA A 623 16.38 10.26 16.03
N ALA A 624 15.98 10.57 17.27
CA ALA A 624 16.76 10.20 18.45
C ALA A 624 16.91 8.68 18.60
N PHE A 625 15.82 7.92 18.38
CA PHE A 625 15.82 6.47 18.39
C PHE A 625 16.70 5.88 17.28
N LEU A 626 16.62 6.41 16.06
CA LEU A 626 17.40 5.97 14.91
C LEU A 626 18.91 6.15 15.12
N THR A 627 19.36 7.18 15.88
CA THR A 627 20.78 7.27 16.26
C THR A 627 21.23 6.06 17.08
N GLY A 628 20.32 5.50 17.89
CA GLY A 628 20.55 4.27 18.65
C GLY A 628 20.61 3.04 17.76
N CYS A 629 19.72 2.94 16.76
CA CYS A 629 19.72 1.85 15.78
C CYS A 629 21.03 1.83 14.97
N GLU A 630 21.47 2.99 14.47
CA GLU A 630 22.75 3.09 13.75
C GLU A 630 23.96 2.71 14.63
N ARG A 631 24.02 3.24 15.86
CA ARG A 631 25.12 2.94 16.77
C ARG A 631 25.20 1.46 17.12
N ASN A 632 24.09 0.73 16.99
CA ASN A 632 23.98 -0.70 17.27
C ASN A 632 23.62 -1.50 16.01
N SER A 633 24.08 -1.09 14.83
CA SER A 633 23.74 -1.76 13.57
C SER A 633 24.41 -3.15 13.39
N ASP A 634 25.27 -3.55 14.31
CA ASP A 634 25.70 -4.93 14.47
C ASP A 634 24.63 -5.84 15.07
N VAL A 635 23.64 -5.29 15.77
CA VAL A 635 22.47 -5.97 16.33
C VAL A 635 21.22 -5.60 15.56
N VAL A 636 20.93 -4.30 15.40
CA VAL A 636 19.78 -3.80 14.63
C VAL A 636 20.11 -3.87 13.15
N ARG A 637 19.62 -4.88 12.49
CA ARG A 637 19.90 -5.13 11.07
C ARG A 637 19.00 -4.37 10.12
N MET A 638 17.75 -4.11 10.56
CA MET A 638 16.68 -3.58 9.71
C MET A 638 15.75 -2.69 10.51
N THR A 639 15.28 -1.60 9.90
CA THR A 639 14.23 -0.73 10.43
C THR A 639 13.28 -0.32 9.32
N SER A 640 11.97 -0.27 9.58
CA SER A 640 10.99 0.27 8.65
C SER A 640 9.86 0.99 9.38
N TYR A 641 9.62 2.22 9.01
CA TYR A 641 8.50 3.03 9.52
C TYR A 641 7.15 2.48 9.03
N ALA A 642 6.11 2.56 9.83
CA ALA A 642 4.79 2.04 9.52
C ALA A 642 3.64 3.02 9.86
N PRO A 643 2.70 3.20 8.91
CA PRO A 643 2.69 2.78 7.50
C PRO A 643 3.36 3.79 6.56
N LEU A 644 3.64 3.35 5.31
CA LEU A 644 4.35 4.16 4.32
C LEU A 644 3.48 5.25 3.70
N LEU A 645 2.30 4.89 3.21
CA LEU A 645 1.43 5.74 2.39
C LEU A 645 0.06 5.95 3.03
N ALA A 646 -0.54 7.12 2.82
CA ALA A 646 -1.93 7.36 3.16
C ALA A 646 -2.62 8.34 2.22
N ARG A 647 -3.78 7.93 1.69
CA ARG A 647 -4.65 8.80 0.90
C ARG A 647 -5.38 9.81 1.80
N VAL A 648 -5.43 11.06 1.36
CA VAL A 648 -6.18 12.16 1.98
C VAL A 648 -7.17 12.71 0.93
N PRO A 649 -8.44 12.93 1.27
CA PRO A 649 -9.12 12.65 2.53
C PRO A 649 -9.38 11.15 2.74
N GLY A 650 -9.74 10.79 3.95
CA GLY A 650 -10.26 9.45 4.24
C GLY A 650 -9.35 8.55 5.07
N LYS A 651 -8.25 9.05 5.67
CA LYS A 651 -7.40 8.24 6.55
C LYS A 651 -8.14 7.70 7.76
N GLY A 652 -8.02 6.39 7.99
CA GLY A 652 -8.45 5.73 9.22
C GLY A 652 -7.32 5.51 10.24
N TRP A 653 -6.06 5.56 9.77
CA TRP A 653 -4.84 5.48 10.57
C TRP A 653 -4.00 6.73 10.29
N MET A 654 -3.66 7.51 11.30
CA MET A 654 -3.26 8.90 11.12
C MET A 654 -1.79 9.13 10.85
N GLN A 655 -0.88 8.33 11.40
CA GLN A 655 0.55 8.43 11.11
C GLN A 655 0.89 7.70 9.80
N ASN A 656 1.81 8.26 9.05
CA ASN A 656 2.32 7.71 7.79
C ASN A 656 3.54 8.52 7.33
N LEU A 657 4.33 8.01 6.38
CA LEU A 657 5.47 8.76 5.84
C LEU A 657 5.07 9.71 4.71
N ILE A 658 4.18 9.26 3.83
CA ILE A 658 3.82 10.00 2.62
C ILE A 658 2.29 10.13 2.56
N GLU A 659 1.81 11.34 2.56
CA GLU A 659 0.41 11.67 2.28
C GLU A 659 0.22 11.95 0.79
N PHE A 660 -0.94 11.60 0.25
CA PHE A 660 -1.27 11.88 -1.14
C PHE A 660 -2.78 12.02 -1.34
N ASP A 661 -3.15 12.72 -2.41
CA ASP A 661 -4.52 12.73 -2.96
C ASP A 661 -4.51 12.22 -4.41
N ALA A 662 -5.55 12.55 -5.18
CA ALA A 662 -5.64 12.18 -6.58
C ALA A 662 -4.61 12.92 -7.48
N ARG A 663 -3.99 14.02 -7.01
CA ARG A 663 -3.15 14.92 -7.80
C ARG A 663 -1.77 15.19 -7.23
N THR A 664 -1.61 15.05 -5.92
CA THR A 664 -0.45 15.56 -5.21
C THR A 664 0.11 14.53 -4.24
N VAL A 665 1.42 14.49 -4.12
CA VAL A 665 2.15 13.67 -3.14
C VAL A 665 2.91 14.60 -2.20
N MET A 666 2.81 14.34 -0.89
CA MET A 666 3.49 15.13 0.13
C MET A 666 4.19 14.25 1.17
N PRO A 667 5.53 14.23 1.19
CA PRO A 667 6.28 13.64 2.29
C PRO A 667 6.01 14.38 3.61
N THR A 668 5.80 13.63 4.68
CA THR A 668 5.68 14.19 6.04
C THR A 668 7.04 14.60 6.60
N LEU A 669 7.07 15.28 7.74
CA LEU A 669 8.32 15.61 8.43
C LEU A 669 9.10 14.35 8.88
N ASN A 670 8.37 13.27 9.19
CA ASN A 670 8.96 11.96 9.49
C ASN A 670 9.67 11.39 8.26
N ALA A 671 9.08 11.50 7.07
CA ALA A 671 9.72 11.07 5.83
C ALA A 671 10.99 11.88 5.50
N GLU A 672 10.99 13.18 5.78
CA GLU A 672 12.19 14.02 5.57
C GLU A 672 13.35 13.59 6.50
N VAL A 673 13.04 13.17 7.74
CA VAL A 673 14.04 12.63 8.68
C VAL A 673 14.52 11.26 8.21
N GLU A 674 13.63 10.34 7.86
CA GLU A 674 13.99 9.00 7.34
C GLU A 674 14.90 9.11 6.12
N GLN A 675 14.55 9.98 5.18
CA GLN A 675 15.38 10.26 4.00
C GLN A 675 16.78 10.74 4.36
N LEU A 676 16.89 11.68 5.32
CA LEU A 676 18.19 12.17 5.78
C LEU A 676 19.04 11.05 6.38
N PHE A 677 18.46 10.18 7.19
CA PHE A 677 19.18 9.06 7.79
C PHE A 677 19.62 8.05 6.73
N ALA A 678 18.74 7.67 5.82
CA ALA A 678 19.03 6.69 4.78
C ALA A 678 20.03 7.20 3.72
N THR A 679 20.09 8.51 3.47
CA THR A 679 21.02 9.10 2.48
C THR A 679 22.37 9.51 3.07
N HIS A 680 22.51 9.60 4.40
CA HIS A 680 23.74 9.97 5.10
C HIS A 680 24.26 8.78 5.92
N ILE A 681 24.52 7.66 5.27
CA ILE A 681 24.96 6.42 5.89
C ILE A 681 26.20 5.87 5.17
N GLY A 682 27.11 5.27 5.91
CA GLY A 682 28.31 4.61 5.39
C GLY A 682 28.45 3.18 5.95
N PRO A 683 29.36 2.39 5.38
CA PRO A 683 29.46 0.95 5.67
C PRO A 683 29.99 0.61 7.07
N MET A 684 30.54 1.57 7.81
CA MET A 684 31.09 1.37 9.16
C MET A 684 30.46 2.30 10.16
N ALA A 685 30.08 1.82 11.33
CA ALA A 685 29.74 2.63 12.49
C ALA A 685 31.00 3.09 13.24
N TYR A 686 30.95 4.29 13.79
CA TYR A 686 32.03 4.90 14.53
C TYR A 686 31.62 5.19 15.97
N GLN A 687 32.58 5.03 16.91
CA GLN A 687 32.34 5.36 18.31
C GLN A 687 32.07 6.86 18.46
N CYS A 688 31.02 7.19 19.21
CA CYS A 688 30.64 8.58 19.50
C CYS A 688 30.57 8.78 21.01
N GLU A 689 31.33 9.74 21.55
CA GLU A 689 31.35 10.08 22.97
C GLU A 689 31.02 11.57 23.17
N LEU A 690 30.28 11.85 24.23
CA LEU A 690 30.00 13.22 24.67
C LEU A 690 30.96 13.58 25.79
N GLY A 691 32.00 14.34 25.48
CA GLY A 691 32.95 14.88 26.46
C GLY A 691 32.26 15.91 27.37
N ASP A 692 32.61 15.91 28.67
CA ASP A 692 32.08 16.78 29.73
C ASP A 692 30.57 16.64 30.05
N ALA A 693 29.81 15.87 29.25
CA ALA A 693 28.36 15.66 29.48
C ALA A 693 28.07 14.72 30.68
N GLY A 694 29.02 13.92 31.10
CA GLY A 694 28.82 12.89 32.14
C GLY A 694 29.01 13.38 33.60
N HIS A 695 29.73 14.44 33.84
CA HIS A 695 30.27 14.78 35.16
C HIS A 695 29.62 15.99 35.83
N THR A 696 28.92 16.85 35.08
CA THR A 696 28.23 18.01 35.63
C THR A 696 26.71 17.85 35.51
N ARG A 697 25.95 18.56 36.38
CA ARG A 697 24.48 18.60 36.27
C ARG A 697 24.01 19.17 34.91
N ALA A 698 24.70 20.17 34.39
CA ALA A 698 24.45 20.76 33.08
C ALA A 698 24.78 19.77 31.96
N GLY A 699 25.87 19.04 32.02
CA GLY A 699 26.25 18.02 31.07
C GLY A 699 25.27 16.84 30.99
N LYS A 700 24.76 16.37 32.14
CA LYS A 700 23.72 15.34 32.21
C LYS A 700 22.41 15.84 31.58
N ALA A 701 22.04 17.09 31.78
CA ALA A 701 20.86 17.69 31.17
C ALA A 701 21.00 17.79 29.65
N VAL A 702 22.20 18.06 29.09
CA VAL A 702 22.45 18.01 27.65
C VAL A 702 22.42 16.60 27.11
N GLY A 703 23.06 15.65 27.80
CA GLY A 703 23.10 14.22 27.42
C GLY A 703 21.72 13.55 27.37
N SER A 704 20.69 14.13 28.01
CA SER A 704 19.31 13.63 27.93
C SER A 704 18.53 14.15 26.72
N ARG A 705 19.04 15.12 25.95
CA ARG A 705 18.37 15.74 24.82
C ARG A 705 19.24 15.87 23.56
N LEU A 706 20.51 15.53 23.63
CA LEU A 706 21.43 15.46 22.49
C LEU A 706 21.74 13.99 22.18
N PHE A 707 21.35 13.54 21.00
CA PHE A 707 21.59 12.19 20.52
C PHE A 707 22.52 12.23 19.31
N VAL A 708 23.44 11.27 19.24
CA VAL A 708 24.49 11.26 18.23
C VAL A 708 24.74 9.85 17.72
N SER A 709 24.93 9.75 16.40
CA SER A 709 25.51 8.59 15.73
C SER A 709 26.48 9.03 14.65
N ALA A 710 27.42 8.17 14.29
CA ALA A 710 28.33 8.40 13.16
C ALA A 710 28.54 7.10 12.38
N THR A 711 28.44 7.22 11.06
CA THR A 711 28.78 6.15 10.12
C THR A 711 29.73 6.71 9.06
N GLY A 712 30.32 5.87 8.22
CA GLY A 712 31.22 6.36 7.16
C GLY A 712 32.13 5.27 6.61
N ASP A 713 33.16 5.71 5.91
CA ASP A 713 34.25 4.90 5.36
C ASP A 713 35.63 5.50 5.71
N GLU A 714 36.69 5.12 5.02
CA GLU A 714 38.04 5.65 5.27
C GLU A 714 38.15 7.16 4.99
N SER A 715 37.34 7.70 4.09
CA SER A 715 37.41 9.08 3.57
C SER A 715 36.26 9.98 4.02
N THR A 716 35.14 9.41 4.44
CA THR A 716 33.91 10.14 4.73
C THR A 716 33.37 9.78 6.11
N ARG A 717 32.83 10.78 6.82
CA ARG A 717 32.05 10.61 8.05
C ARG A 717 30.69 11.26 7.87
N PHE A 718 29.62 10.50 8.15
CA PHE A 718 28.26 10.99 8.29
C PHE A 718 27.90 11.04 9.77
N ILE A 719 27.75 12.24 10.31
CA ILE A 719 27.49 12.46 11.75
C ILE A 719 26.07 13.02 11.89
N LYS A 720 25.23 12.35 12.66
CA LYS A 720 23.88 12.76 12.99
C LYS A 720 23.84 13.34 14.39
N LEU A 721 23.24 14.53 14.52
CA LEU A 721 23.10 15.27 15.77
C LEU A 721 21.63 15.64 15.92
N VAL A 722 20.97 15.10 16.93
CA VAL A 722 19.53 15.34 17.19
C VAL A 722 19.40 16.09 18.51
N ASN A 723 18.91 17.33 18.43
CA ASN A 723 18.57 18.14 19.61
C ASN A 723 17.05 18.11 19.83
N THR A 724 16.58 17.33 20.81
CA THR A 724 15.16 17.25 21.16
C THR A 724 14.71 18.32 22.17
N GLY A 725 15.61 19.20 22.59
CA GLY A 725 15.34 20.26 23.58
C GLY A 725 15.01 21.60 22.98
N GLY A 726 14.31 22.42 23.75
CA GLY A 726 13.89 23.80 23.38
C GLY A 726 15.01 24.85 23.42
N ASP A 727 16.26 24.47 23.71
CA ASP A 727 17.39 25.39 23.72
C ASP A 727 18.42 25.01 22.65
N ARG A 728 19.09 26.02 22.13
CA ARG A 728 20.26 25.83 21.29
C ARG A 728 21.38 25.11 22.08
N ILE A 729 22.07 24.18 21.43
CA ILE A 729 23.25 23.51 21.99
C ILE A 729 24.45 23.84 21.11
N ASP A 730 25.49 24.46 21.70
CA ASP A 730 26.76 24.65 21.01
C ASP A 730 27.65 23.44 21.23
N VAL A 731 28.06 22.77 20.15
CA VAL A 731 28.91 21.59 20.13
C VAL A 731 30.24 21.87 19.44
N THR A 732 31.28 21.17 19.88
CA THR A 732 32.52 21.01 19.12
C THR A 732 32.60 19.58 18.62
N LEU A 733 32.65 19.38 17.31
CA LEU A 733 32.94 18.07 16.72
C LEU A 733 34.47 17.90 16.72
N ASP A 734 34.92 16.76 17.27
CA ASP A 734 36.33 16.36 17.24
C ASP A 734 36.40 14.99 16.55
N ILE A 735 36.85 14.94 15.30
CA ILE A 735 36.70 13.82 14.39
C ILE A 735 38.05 13.22 14.05
N SER A 736 38.21 11.95 14.39
CA SER A 736 39.38 11.15 14.07
C SER A 736 39.21 10.38 12.77
N PHE A 737 40.20 10.42 11.91
CA PHE A 737 40.37 9.53 10.76
C PHE A 737 41.57 8.63 11.03
N GLY A 738 41.34 7.29 11.07
CA GLY A 738 42.43 6.32 11.33
C GLY A 738 43.46 6.28 10.19
N LEU A 739 44.58 6.90 10.35
CA LEU A 739 45.65 7.03 9.35
C LEU A 739 46.53 5.78 9.19
N ARG A 740 46.11 4.60 9.70
CA ARG A 740 47.02 3.42 9.81
C ARG A 740 47.17 2.55 8.56
N SER A 741 46.38 2.74 7.49
CA SER A 741 46.40 1.83 6.33
C SER A 741 47.07 2.36 5.07
N LEU A 742 47.42 3.63 5.03
CA LEU A 742 48.07 4.21 3.88
C LEU A 742 49.55 4.47 4.19
N GLY A 743 50.41 3.58 3.73
CA GLY A 743 51.90 3.72 3.82
C GLY A 743 52.45 4.93 3.05
N ALA A 744 51.65 5.89 2.69
CA ALA A 744 51.97 7.19 2.22
C ALA A 744 51.18 8.25 3.01
N ARG A 745 51.89 9.24 3.56
CA ARG A 745 51.27 10.41 4.19
C ARG A 745 50.19 11.00 3.25
N PRO A 746 48.89 11.03 3.62
CA PRO A 746 47.90 11.67 2.79
C PRO A 746 48.23 13.17 2.74
N ARG A 747 48.68 13.67 1.59
CA ARG A 747 48.70 15.09 1.25
C ARG A 747 47.28 15.58 0.97
N ARG A 748 46.35 15.47 1.92
CA ARG A 748 45.09 16.19 1.85
C ARG A 748 45.15 17.29 2.91
N ASP A 749 45.61 18.45 2.45
CA ASP A 749 45.73 19.64 3.29
C ASP A 749 44.37 20.28 3.60
N SER A 750 43.27 19.72 3.08
CA SER A 750 41.92 20.26 3.27
C SER A 750 40.87 19.14 3.32
N CYS A 751 39.80 19.36 4.07
CA CYS A 751 38.59 18.56 4.05
C CYS A 751 37.38 19.46 3.72
N ARG A 752 36.29 18.84 3.25
CA ARG A 752 35.00 19.48 2.99
C ARG A 752 33.98 19.04 4.04
N LEU A 753 33.33 20.03 4.62
CA LEU A 753 32.17 19.80 5.49
C LEU A 753 30.90 20.24 4.78
N HIS A 754 29.88 19.37 4.74
CA HIS A 754 28.56 19.70 4.32
C HIS A 754 27.61 19.49 5.51
N VAL A 755 26.82 20.50 5.84
CA VAL A 755 25.94 20.50 7.00
C VAL A 755 24.52 20.74 6.53
N VAL A 756 23.64 19.78 6.77
CA VAL A 756 22.19 19.89 6.53
C VAL A 756 21.48 19.97 7.87
N ARG A 757 20.63 20.97 8.05
CA ARG A 757 19.82 21.17 9.25
C ARG A 757 18.35 21.20 8.89
N LEU A 758 17.54 20.49 9.68
CA LEU A 758 16.11 20.65 9.72
C LEU A 758 15.68 21.09 11.12
N CYS A 759 14.82 22.10 11.21
CA CYS A 759 14.21 22.52 12.47
C CYS A 759 12.81 23.08 12.23
N ALA A 760 11.93 22.86 13.21
CA ALA A 760 10.57 23.40 13.23
C ALA A 760 10.06 23.49 14.68
N ALA A 761 8.93 24.12 14.88
CA ALA A 761 8.21 24.04 16.16
C ALA A 761 7.73 22.58 16.39
N PRO A 762 7.70 22.10 17.64
CA PRO A 762 7.34 20.70 17.94
C PRO A 762 6.00 20.25 17.38
N GLU A 763 5.01 21.14 17.31
CA GLU A 763 3.66 20.90 16.80
C GLU A 763 3.54 21.05 15.28
N ALA A 764 4.57 21.56 14.60
CA ALA A 764 4.58 21.74 13.16
C ALA A 764 4.46 20.41 12.42
N ARG A 765 3.72 20.41 11.33
CA ARG A 765 3.61 19.27 10.41
C ARG A 765 3.36 19.76 8.97
N ASN A 766 3.82 19.00 8.01
CA ASN A 766 3.45 19.22 6.62
C ASN A 766 1.95 18.88 6.44
N VAL A 767 1.24 19.65 5.65
CA VAL A 767 -0.19 19.48 5.40
C VAL A 767 -0.43 19.48 3.90
N LEU A 768 -1.16 18.49 3.42
CA LEU A 768 -1.70 18.46 2.08
C LEU A 768 -2.91 19.41 2.02
N GLY A 769 -2.81 20.47 1.24
CA GLY A 769 -3.86 21.49 1.13
C GLY A 769 -5.03 21.03 0.28
N ASP A 770 -6.21 21.64 0.49
CA ASP A 770 -7.45 21.29 -0.22
C ASP A 770 -7.37 21.48 -1.75
N GLU A 771 -6.44 22.29 -2.23
CA GLU A 771 -6.20 22.55 -3.67
C GLU A 771 -4.99 21.81 -4.24
N GLY A 772 -4.47 20.80 -3.53
CA GLY A 772 -3.28 20.05 -3.94
C GLY A 772 -1.98 20.85 -3.75
N VAL A 773 -1.98 21.90 -2.95
CA VAL A 773 -0.79 22.66 -2.58
C VAL A 773 -0.22 22.07 -1.29
N SER A 774 0.98 21.52 -1.36
CA SER A 774 1.68 21.04 -0.18
C SER A 774 2.34 22.19 0.58
N HIS A 775 2.10 22.28 1.89
CA HIS A 775 2.77 23.22 2.77
C HIS A 775 3.86 22.53 3.57
N ARG A 776 5.12 22.75 3.20
CA ARG A 776 6.30 22.31 3.98
C ARG A 776 6.64 23.36 5.01
N VAL A 777 6.77 22.93 6.27
CA VAL A 777 6.91 23.83 7.43
C VAL A 777 8.28 23.78 8.11
N ALA A 778 9.10 22.76 7.84
CA ALA A 778 10.45 22.71 8.41
C ALA A 778 11.40 23.67 7.68
N GLU A 779 12.16 24.43 8.46
CA GLU A 779 13.29 25.19 7.92
C GLU A 779 14.43 24.23 7.59
N ARG A 780 14.79 24.14 6.30
CA ARG A 780 15.95 23.39 5.81
C ARG A 780 17.05 24.36 5.44
N ARG A 781 18.23 24.17 6.04
CA ARG A 781 19.42 24.95 5.75
C ARG A 781 20.59 24.03 5.43
N GLU A 782 21.33 24.37 4.38
CA GLU A 782 22.52 23.68 3.94
C GLU A 782 23.69 24.63 3.87
N ASP A 783 24.82 24.25 4.48
CA ASP A 783 26.05 25.02 4.49
C ASP A 783 27.23 24.11 4.07
N THR A 784 28.17 24.65 3.31
CA THR A 784 29.38 23.92 2.93
C THR A 784 30.62 24.74 3.32
N PHE A 785 31.59 24.07 3.96
CA PHE A 785 32.82 24.70 4.44
C PHE A 785 34.03 23.91 3.95
N ALA A 786 35.13 24.63 3.63
CA ALA A 786 36.44 24.03 3.46
C ALA A 786 37.27 24.27 4.72
N MET A 787 37.97 23.24 5.19
CA MET A 787 38.78 23.29 6.42
C MET A 787 40.13 22.62 6.20
N ALA A 788 41.06 22.88 7.11
CA ALA A 788 42.30 22.13 7.18
C ALA A 788 42.06 20.64 7.41
N GLY A 789 42.96 19.82 6.89
CA GLY A 789 42.88 18.35 7.05
C GLY A 789 43.02 17.87 8.49
N PRO A 790 42.96 16.51 8.70
CA PRO A 790 42.93 15.92 10.01
C PRO A 790 44.03 16.34 10.97
N PRO A 791 43.73 16.50 12.28
CA PRO A 791 42.45 16.23 12.93
C PRO A 791 41.41 17.30 12.65
N VAL A 792 40.17 16.88 12.37
CA VAL A 792 39.08 17.80 12.04
C VAL A 792 38.38 18.25 13.31
N ARG A 793 38.52 19.54 13.67
CA ARG A 793 37.82 20.11 14.81
C ARG A 793 36.95 21.27 14.37
N PHE A 794 35.62 21.18 14.60
CA PHE A 794 34.64 22.12 14.08
C PHE A 794 33.60 22.49 15.13
N ALA A 795 33.35 23.79 15.34
CA ALA A 795 32.32 24.28 16.24
C ALA A 795 31.01 24.51 15.47
N LEU A 796 29.92 24.02 16.04
CA LEU A 796 28.59 24.05 15.43
C LEU A 796 27.53 24.37 16.47
N GLY A 797 26.59 25.27 16.12
CA GLY A 797 25.41 25.51 16.93
C GLY A 797 24.23 24.66 16.41
N LEU A 798 23.65 23.83 17.27
CA LEU A 798 22.45 23.06 16.98
C LEU A 798 21.23 23.88 17.43
N PRO A 799 20.32 24.27 16.54
CA PRO A 799 19.09 24.94 16.94
C PRO A 799 18.27 24.11 17.93
N ALA A 800 17.37 24.75 18.64
CA ALA A 800 16.32 24.06 19.38
C ALA A 800 15.53 23.15 18.43
N TYR A 801 15.12 21.99 18.89
CA TYR A 801 14.28 21.07 18.16
C TYR A 801 14.80 20.82 16.72
N SER A 802 16.03 20.32 16.60
CA SER A 802 16.70 20.18 15.29
C SER A 802 17.29 18.81 15.04
N VAL A 803 17.30 18.40 13.78
CA VAL A 803 18.10 17.31 13.23
C VAL A 803 19.21 17.93 12.36
N THR A 804 20.45 17.59 12.63
CA THR A 804 21.62 18.11 11.90
C THR A 804 22.44 16.93 11.39
N MET A 805 22.66 16.88 10.09
CA MET A 805 23.56 15.96 9.42
C MET A 805 24.86 16.69 9.08
N VAL A 806 25.99 16.14 9.46
CA VAL A 806 27.32 16.66 9.10
C VAL A 806 28.05 15.60 8.30
N THR A 807 28.32 15.90 7.05
CA THR A 807 29.18 15.07 6.18
C THR A 807 30.57 15.68 6.13
N VAL A 808 31.58 14.91 6.52
CA VAL A 808 33.00 15.31 6.44
C VAL A 808 33.66 14.42 5.43
N THR A 809 34.23 15.02 4.38
CA THR A 809 34.95 14.31 3.31
C THR A 809 36.38 14.82 3.24
N LEU A 810 37.39 13.90 3.30
CA LEU A 810 38.81 14.18 3.18
C LEU A 810 39.22 14.47 1.75
#